data_ed2a4001b35840752f5ad5b4fb7b0759
#
_entry.id   ed2a4001b35840752f5ad5b4fb7b0759
#
_cell.length_a   1.000
_cell.length_b   1.000
_cell.length_c   1.000
_cell.angle_alpha   90.00
_cell.angle_beta   90.00
_cell.angle_gamma   90.00
#
_symmetry.space_group_name_H-M   'P 1'
#
loop_
_entity.id
_entity.type
_entity.pdbx_description
1 polymer ?
#
loop_
_entity_poly.entity_id
_entity_poly.type
_entity_poly.pdbx_seq_one_letter_code
_entity_poly.pdbx_strand_id
1 'polypeptide(L)'
;MFYTKRLFAFAAALLLASCSTTKDRWVNRKYHEVTAHYNAYFNGEEAFDEAVEQFQNGEEWDFEQFLPIYFWPDADQAPGLFSKMDRAIEKSAKVVKKHSMVFAGKQKNDYVFKAYLLIARSRFYKHEFIQTLEATSYIEDNFGRIELAEDEVFWAKLLAAQTHIRMENFFQAEQQLDELYTKNLPKAELHQAQKTMAYFHFSQEQWAEAQGWVAAAAQSASVKSEKVRLTYLNAQFLAKLGKGYESALAYEDVLKLHPDDYDITFSAQIKRAENFDVFMEDISIIEKALNKMLRDDKNITYRDQIYYVWALKELDLEYYPEAEVNLRKSIAASVDNARQKGKSYLKLAGIAFDFKSFVNAQAYYDSAIAVLPMNYPGLDTLEERTSVLNDLVAQLNVVALEDSLQSMYGLNDQALRQKFEDYIEAKQAREEEAARRAEIAAMRAAENALLADAGPQAGGGSGQWYFYNPTVRAKGVAAFKRTWGNRTLEDHWRTKDKPVQGFAVQQTETTDSTTSDSTKALLPSDENSVDYYLARVLKTDDDLKASLQREAVAKSELGFIYKDGLKDNNEAELAWADYMNEFESFAQTTPKVLYGQYLLFNEQEAEDKSEAAKSVLLTNYENSPYAALLRGEKKGPKIPLEEQEAYDAAFVAYESGQFKSATALLHTFTITYPNSALLPKTGLLSAYIIGTSGDVESTIEALQEVVKAYSGTEEATRAAQLLSMLQDEERGSEEGPNRGMGDLKVNKVDFQAFLDRIDNNS
;
A
#
# COMPACT_ATOMS: atom_id res chain seq x y z
N MET A 1 83.71 -12.72 -12.92
CA MET A 1 82.90 -11.91 -13.84
C MET A 1 82.33 -12.68 -15.07
N PHE A 2 83.00 -13.70 -15.61
CA PHE A 2 82.50 -14.52 -16.73
C PHE A 2 81.43 -15.54 -16.34
N TYR A 3 81.50 -16.12 -15.14
CA TYR A 3 80.53 -17.11 -14.67
C TYR A 3 79.18 -16.45 -14.30
N THR A 4 79.17 -15.25 -13.74
CA THR A 4 77.92 -14.52 -13.40
C THR A 4 77.14 -14.10 -14.65
N LYS A 5 77.83 -13.71 -15.74
CA LYS A 5 77.14 -13.39 -17.01
C LYS A 5 76.53 -14.61 -17.67
N ARG A 6 77.17 -15.81 -17.58
CA ARG A 6 76.59 -17.07 -18.07
C ARG A 6 75.43 -17.55 -17.26
N LEU A 7 75.46 -17.39 -15.93
CA LEU A 7 74.33 -17.68 -15.06
C LEU A 7 73.14 -16.76 -15.33
N PHE A 8 73.40 -15.47 -15.55
CA PHE A 8 72.38 -14.50 -15.88
C PHE A 8 71.77 -14.77 -17.28
N ALA A 9 72.60 -15.13 -18.28
CA ALA A 9 72.11 -15.51 -19.61
C ALA A 9 71.34 -16.83 -19.57
N PHE A 10 71.70 -17.79 -18.72
CA PHE A 10 71.01 -19.05 -18.55
C PHE A 10 69.68 -18.85 -17.79
N ALA A 11 69.64 -17.97 -16.79
CA ALA A 11 68.43 -17.57 -16.09
C ALA A 11 67.48 -16.78 -17.03
N ALA A 12 68.02 -15.87 -17.86
CA ALA A 12 67.23 -15.15 -18.86
C ALA A 12 66.68 -16.08 -19.97
N ALA A 13 67.48 -17.07 -20.41
CA ALA A 13 67.01 -18.08 -21.37
C ALA A 13 65.96 -19.04 -20.79
N LEU A 14 66.06 -19.37 -19.50
CA LEU A 14 65.03 -20.12 -18.75
C LEU A 14 63.71 -19.32 -18.62
N LEU A 15 63.80 -18.03 -18.37
CA LEU A 15 62.65 -17.14 -18.31
C LEU A 15 61.95 -17.00 -19.68
N LEU A 16 62.70 -16.91 -20.79
CA LEU A 16 62.15 -16.88 -22.14
C LEU A 16 61.54 -18.24 -22.57
N ALA A 17 62.10 -19.37 -22.08
CA ALA A 17 61.52 -20.70 -22.36
C ALA A 17 60.25 -21.02 -21.56
N SER A 18 59.95 -20.29 -20.47
CA SER A 18 58.79 -20.49 -19.64
C SER A 18 57.51 -19.82 -20.18
N CYS A 19 57.62 -18.89 -21.14
CA CYS A 19 56.48 -18.13 -21.69
C CYS A 19 55.64 -18.88 -22.75
N SER A 20 55.88 -20.16 -23.01
CA SER A 20 55.19 -20.91 -24.07
C SER A 20 54.03 -21.73 -23.52
N THR A 21 52.79 -21.46 -23.99
CA THR A 21 51.59 -22.25 -23.71
C THR A 21 51.54 -23.59 -24.47
N THR A 22 52.45 -23.81 -25.43
CA THR A 22 52.48 -25.02 -26.31
C THR A 22 53.40 -26.11 -25.76
N LYS A 23 54.11 -25.91 -24.63
CA LYS A 23 55.01 -26.87 -24.00
C LYS A 23 54.46 -27.35 -22.67
N ASP A 24 54.15 -28.65 -22.54
CA ASP A 24 53.65 -29.28 -21.34
C ASP A 24 54.80 -29.61 -20.37
N ARG A 25 55.47 -28.56 -19.87
CA ARG A 25 56.54 -28.69 -18.88
C ARG A 25 56.10 -28.06 -17.58
N TRP A 26 56.51 -28.61 -16.42
CA TRP A 26 56.17 -28.10 -15.09
C TRP A 26 56.49 -26.59 -14.94
N VAL A 27 57.64 -26.12 -15.43
CA VAL A 27 57.98 -24.69 -15.37
C VAL A 27 57.04 -23.82 -16.15
N ASN A 28 56.58 -24.24 -17.35
CA ASN A 28 55.63 -23.53 -18.17
C ASN A 28 54.26 -23.47 -17.48
N ARG A 29 53.78 -24.61 -16.92
CA ARG A 29 52.52 -24.66 -16.18
C ARG A 29 52.56 -23.69 -15.02
N LYS A 30 53.59 -23.76 -14.16
CA LYS A 30 53.71 -22.87 -12.97
C LYS A 30 53.87 -21.40 -13.37
N TYR A 31 54.58 -21.09 -14.44
CA TYR A 31 54.67 -19.72 -14.95
C TYR A 31 53.27 -19.17 -15.37
N HIS A 32 52.53 -19.95 -16.16
CA HIS A 32 51.22 -19.53 -16.60
C HIS A 32 50.18 -19.51 -15.46
N GLU A 33 50.25 -20.42 -14.49
CA GLU A 33 49.44 -20.44 -13.31
C GLU A 33 49.66 -19.16 -12.47
N VAL A 34 50.90 -18.86 -12.09
CA VAL A 34 51.29 -17.70 -11.30
C VAL A 34 50.92 -16.38 -12.03
N THR A 35 51.26 -16.29 -13.30
CA THR A 35 50.97 -15.05 -14.06
C THR A 35 49.50 -14.87 -14.39
N ALA A 36 48.73 -15.95 -14.54
CA ALA A 36 47.26 -15.88 -14.64
C ALA A 36 46.66 -15.34 -13.34
N HIS A 37 47.09 -15.90 -12.21
CA HIS A 37 46.60 -15.49 -10.90
C HIS A 37 46.86 -14.00 -10.64
N TYR A 38 48.12 -13.62 -10.46
CA TYR A 38 48.48 -12.30 -9.92
C TYR A 38 48.29 -11.11 -10.88
N ASN A 39 48.28 -11.35 -12.20
CA ASN A 39 48.20 -10.23 -13.16
C ASN A 39 46.84 -10.00 -13.81
N ALA A 40 46.01 -11.03 -13.93
CA ALA A 40 44.73 -10.86 -14.64
C ALA A 40 43.56 -11.38 -13.81
N TYR A 41 43.63 -12.63 -13.30
CA TYR A 41 42.51 -13.19 -12.54
C TYR A 41 42.22 -12.36 -11.29
N PHE A 42 43.22 -12.11 -10.45
CA PHE A 42 43.09 -11.31 -9.21
C PHE A 42 42.41 -9.95 -9.46
N ASN A 43 42.88 -9.21 -10.49
CA ASN A 43 42.27 -7.90 -10.81
C ASN A 43 40.83 -8.02 -11.34
N GLY A 44 40.45 -9.17 -11.91
CA GLY A 44 39.08 -9.44 -12.34
C GLY A 44 38.18 -9.79 -11.16
N GLU A 45 38.68 -10.65 -10.29
CA GLU A 45 38.00 -11.06 -9.06
C GLU A 45 37.81 -9.88 -8.10
N GLU A 46 38.86 -9.07 -7.88
CA GLU A 46 38.77 -7.83 -7.10
C GLU A 46 37.69 -6.87 -7.62
N ALA A 47 37.62 -6.67 -8.94
CA ALA A 47 36.60 -5.81 -9.54
C ALA A 47 35.18 -6.36 -9.33
N PHE A 48 35.01 -7.70 -9.41
CA PHE A 48 33.75 -8.37 -9.16
C PHE A 48 33.34 -8.25 -7.70
N ASP A 49 34.25 -8.60 -6.76
CA ASP A 49 33.96 -8.61 -5.32
C ASP A 49 33.66 -7.19 -4.80
N GLU A 50 34.44 -6.18 -5.26
CA GLU A 50 34.21 -4.78 -4.93
C GLU A 50 32.82 -4.29 -5.42
N ALA A 51 32.36 -4.74 -6.60
CA ALA A 51 31.05 -4.39 -7.11
C ALA A 51 29.93 -5.04 -6.25
N VAL A 52 30.09 -6.33 -5.94
CA VAL A 52 29.11 -7.07 -5.12
C VAL A 52 29.05 -6.53 -3.71
N GLU A 53 30.20 -6.26 -3.10
CA GLU A 53 30.26 -5.68 -1.75
C GLU A 53 29.62 -4.28 -1.69
N GLN A 54 29.94 -3.42 -2.67
CA GLN A 54 29.34 -2.08 -2.75
C GLN A 54 27.84 -2.16 -2.91
N PHE A 55 27.32 -3.07 -3.74
CA PHE A 55 25.90 -3.28 -3.93
C PHE A 55 25.24 -3.76 -2.63
N GLN A 56 25.78 -4.81 -2.00
CA GLN A 56 25.22 -5.37 -0.76
C GLN A 56 25.23 -4.39 0.41
N ASN A 57 26.25 -3.54 0.52
CA ASN A 57 26.34 -2.52 1.56
C ASN A 57 25.40 -1.33 1.33
N GLY A 58 24.90 -1.15 0.12
CA GLY A 58 23.91 -0.13 -0.23
C GLY A 58 22.45 -0.55 0.00
N GLU A 59 22.19 -1.84 0.22
CA GLU A 59 20.85 -2.37 0.39
C GLU A 59 20.37 -2.18 1.84
N GLU A 60 19.26 -1.48 2.01
CA GLU A 60 18.55 -1.36 3.29
C GLU A 60 17.56 -2.52 3.44
N TRP A 61 17.48 -3.08 4.65
CA TRP A 61 16.57 -4.20 4.93
C TRP A 61 15.20 -3.69 5.36
N ASP A 62 14.18 -4.00 4.58
CA ASP A 62 12.79 -3.83 4.98
C ASP A 62 12.30 -5.08 5.73
N PHE A 63 12.24 -5.00 7.06
CA PHE A 63 11.80 -6.11 7.92
C PHE A 63 10.28 -6.41 7.82
N GLU A 64 9.53 -5.60 7.12
CA GLU A 64 8.12 -5.86 6.79
C GLU A 64 7.96 -6.78 5.57
N GLN A 65 9.04 -6.90 4.75
CA GLN A 65 9.13 -7.81 3.64
C GLN A 65 9.95 -9.04 4.02
N PHE A 66 9.85 -10.11 3.22
CA PHE A 66 10.78 -11.23 3.38
C PHE A 66 12.21 -10.77 3.15
N LEU A 67 13.10 -11.09 4.09
CA LEU A 67 14.52 -10.83 3.86
C LEU A 67 15.02 -11.66 2.68
N PRO A 68 15.89 -11.10 1.81
CA PRO A 68 16.35 -11.79 0.61
C PRO A 68 17.17 -13.03 0.95
N ILE A 69 16.91 -14.13 0.26
CA ILE A 69 17.77 -15.33 0.32
C ILE A 69 19.13 -15.02 -0.30
N TYR A 70 19.13 -14.28 -1.40
CA TYR A 70 20.30 -13.78 -2.10
C TYR A 70 20.21 -12.28 -2.30
N PHE A 71 21.34 -11.59 -2.19
CA PHE A 71 21.48 -10.20 -2.59
C PHE A 71 21.92 -10.14 -4.05
N TRP A 72 20.97 -10.11 -4.96
CA TRP A 72 21.20 -9.96 -6.38
C TRP A 72 20.51 -8.68 -6.88
N PRO A 73 21.14 -7.94 -7.80
CA PRO A 73 20.48 -6.78 -8.37
C PRO A 73 19.23 -7.20 -9.15
N ASP A 74 18.26 -6.33 -9.19
CA ASP A 74 17.17 -6.40 -10.15
C ASP A 74 17.60 -5.78 -11.51
N ALA A 75 16.67 -5.70 -12.48
CA ALA A 75 16.96 -5.17 -13.81
C ALA A 75 17.37 -3.69 -13.79
N ASP A 76 16.81 -2.91 -12.85
CA ASP A 76 17.04 -1.47 -12.75
C ASP A 76 18.35 -1.16 -11.98
N GLN A 77 18.73 -2.02 -11.05
CA GLN A 77 19.95 -1.90 -10.27
C GLN A 77 21.21 -2.41 -11.01
N ALA A 78 21.04 -3.43 -11.87
CA ALA A 78 22.15 -4.08 -12.58
C ALA A 78 23.05 -3.12 -13.38
N PRO A 79 22.53 -2.07 -14.08
CA PRO A 79 23.38 -1.12 -14.79
C PRO A 79 24.44 -0.43 -13.94
N GLY A 80 24.17 -0.22 -12.65
CA GLY A 80 25.14 0.35 -11.70
C GLY A 80 26.42 -0.48 -11.53
N LEU A 81 26.36 -1.78 -11.84
CA LEU A 81 27.47 -2.73 -11.68
C LEU A 81 28.25 -2.95 -12.98
N PHE A 82 27.71 -2.55 -14.17
CA PHE A 82 28.25 -2.91 -15.48
C PHE A 82 29.72 -2.61 -15.65
N SER A 83 30.19 -1.44 -15.25
CA SER A 83 31.60 -1.04 -15.44
C SER A 83 32.58 -1.99 -14.76
N LYS A 84 32.29 -2.43 -13.52
CA LYS A 84 33.14 -3.35 -12.77
C LYS A 84 32.99 -4.79 -13.26
N MET A 85 31.77 -5.21 -13.62
CA MET A 85 31.49 -6.54 -14.17
C MET A 85 32.16 -6.71 -15.56
N ASP A 86 32.13 -5.69 -16.41
CA ASP A 86 32.83 -5.70 -17.71
C ASP A 86 34.34 -5.79 -17.52
N ARG A 87 34.89 -5.11 -16.50
CA ARG A 87 36.32 -5.25 -16.15
C ARG A 87 36.64 -6.67 -15.69
N ALA A 88 35.78 -7.30 -14.89
CA ALA A 88 35.97 -8.69 -14.47
C ALA A 88 35.95 -9.64 -15.66
N ILE A 89 35.01 -9.46 -16.61
CA ILE A 89 34.91 -10.23 -17.85
C ILE A 89 36.16 -10.03 -18.72
N GLU A 90 36.62 -8.77 -18.95
CA GLU A 90 37.82 -8.46 -19.74
C GLU A 90 39.07 -9.15 -19.18
N LYS A 91 39.25 -9.04 -17.83
CA LYS A 91 40.44 -9.65 -17.17
C LYS A 91 40.40 -11.17 -17.21
N SER A 92 39.23 -11.78 -17.00
CA SER A 92 39.02 -13.22 -17.10
C SER A 92 39.23 -13.72 -18.56
N ALA A 93 38.71 -13.03 -19.54
CA ALA A 93 38.94 -13.35 -20.93
C ALA A 93 40.43 -13.27 -21.32
N LYS A 94 41.19 -12.33 -20.71
CA LYS A 94 42.64 -12.25 -20.87
C LYS A 94 43.37 -13.46 -20.28
N VAL A 95 42.89 -14.00 -19.14
CA VAL A 95 43.41 -15.26 -18.58
C VAL A 95 43.22 -16.39 -19.60
N VAL A 96 42.00 -16.60 -20.04
CA VAL A 96 41.67 -17.65 -21.04
C VAL A 96 42.50 -17.53 -22.27
N LYS A 97 42.61 -16.35 -22.87
CA LYS A 97 43.35 -16.13 -24.13
C LYS A 97 44.84 -16.32 -24.00
N LYS A 98 45.47 -15.92 -22.89
CA LYS A 98 46.93 -15.88 -22.73
C LYS A 98 47.52 -17.02 -21.97
N HIS A 99 46.74 -17.67 -21.12
CA HIS A 99 47.25 -18.65 -20.15
C HIS A 99 46.58 -20.04 -20.27
N SER A 100 45.71 -20.26 -21.28
CA SER A 100 45.14 -21.57 -21.57
C SER A 100 46.24 -22.54 -22.02
N MET A 101 46.29 -23.72 -21.39
CA MET A 101 47.24 -24.78 -21.68
C MET A 101 46.52 -26.12 -21.81
N VAL A 102 46.11 -26.43 -23.04
CA VAL A 102 45.34 -27.66 -23.36
C VAL A 102 46.30 -28.72 -23.92
N PHE A 103 46.42 -29.85 -23.21
CA PHE A 103 47.21 -30.99 -23.61
C PHE A 103 46.39 -32.29 -23.53
N ALA A 104 46.42 -33.08 -24.61
CA ALA A 104 45.58 -34.29 -24.71
C ALA A 104 44.12 -34.04 -24.37
N GLY A 105 43.57 -32.91 -24.84
CA GLY A 105 42.17 -32.51 -24.58
C GLY A 105 41.87 -32.02 -23.16
N LYS A 106 42.88 -31.91 -22.28
CA LYS A 106 42.67 -31.47 -20.89
C LYS A 106 43.37 -30.15 -20.65
N GLN A 107 42.65 -29.19 -20.09
CA GLN A 107 43.17 -27.93 -19.59
C GLN A 107 44.07 -28.21 -18.35
N LYS A 108 45.26 -27.55 -18.25
CA LYS A 108 46.24 -27.75 -17.19
C LYS A 108 46.41 -26.55 -16.28
N ASN A 109 45.77 -25.43 -16.55
CA ASN A 109 45.85 -24.23 -15.73
C ASN A 109 44.51 -23.98 -15.02
N ASP A 110 44.45 -24.10 -13.70
CA ASP A 110 43.29 -24.00 -12.85
C ASP A 110 42.61 -22.63 -12.99
N TYR A 111 43.39 -21.56 -13.13
CA TYR A 111 42.85 -20.21 -13.30
C TYR A 111 42.03 -19.99 -14.56
N VAL A 112 42.14 -20.90 -15.55
CA VAL A 112 41.27 -20.88 -16.71
C VAL A 112 39.86 -21.31 -16.37
N PHE A 113 39.69 -22.32 -15.50
CA PHE A 113 38.36 -22.74 -15.00
C PHE A 113 37.69 -21.63 -14.19
N LYS A 114 38.46 -21.07 -13.23
CA LYS A 114 38.03 -19.95 -12.39
C LYS A 114 37.65 -18.73 -13.22
N ALA A 115 38.43 -18.43 -14.29
CA ALA A 115 38.14 -17.32 -15.18
C ALA A 115 36.82 -17.49 -15.96
N TYR A 116 36.52 -18.70 -16.46
CA TYR A 116 35.22 -18.96 -17.08
C TYR A 116 34.07 -18.81 -16.11
N LEU A 117 34.21 -19.31 -14.88
CA LEU A 117 33.21 -19.16 -13.85
C LEU A 117 33.00 -17.69 -13.46
N LEU A 118 34.08 -16.91 -13.36
CA LEU A 118 34.00 -15.47 -13.07
C LEU A 118 33.29 -14.69 -14.20
N ILE A 119 33.51 -15.08 -15.47
CA ILE A 119 32.76 -14.55 -16.61
C ILE A 119 31.26 -14.86 -16.44
N ALA A 120 30.91 -16.11 -16.16
CA ALA A 120 29.53 -16.51 -15.98
C ALA A 120 28.84 -15.74 -14.83
N ARG A 121 29.51 -15.64 -13.66
CA ARG A 121 29.03 -14.86 -12.51
C ARG A 121 28.85 -13.38 -12.86
N SER A 122 29.80 -12.77 -13.53
CA SER A 122 29.71 -11.36 -13.94
C SER A 122 28.54 -11.08 -14.88
N ARG A 123 28.30 -11.99 -15.84
CA ARG A 123 27.14 -11.91 -16.74
C ARG A 123 25.81 -12.07 -16.02
N PHE A 124 25.72 -12.96 -15.03
CA PHE A 124 24.56 -13.12 -14.18
C PHE A 124 24.19 -11.82 -13.44
N TYR A 125 25.18 -11.13 -12.86
CA TYR A 125 24.97 -9.84 -12.19
C TYR A 125 24.61 -8.69 -13.17
N LYS A 126 24.92 -8.86 -14.45
CA LYS A 126 24.51 -7.93 -15.51
C LYS A 126 23.14 -8.26 -16.11
N HIS A 127 22.42 -9.26 -15.60
CA HIS A 127 21.18 -9.78 -16.19
C HIS A 127 21.35 -10.34 -17.63
N GLU A 128 22.57 -10.67 -18.03
CA GLU A 128 22.86 -11.35 -19.30
C GLU A 128 22.65 -12.87 -19.15
N PHE A 129 21.41 -13.29 -18.84
CA PHE A 129 21.10 -14.67 -18.43
C PHE A 129 21.38 -15.72 -19.52
N ILE A 130 21.07 -15.42 -20.79
CA ILE A 130 21.36 -16.34 -21.88
C ILE A 130 22.87 -16.59 -21.98
N GLN A 131 23.68 -15.53 -21.94
CA GLN A 131 25.15 -15.65 -21.99
C GLN A 131 25.71 -16.29 -20.73
N THR A 132 25.01 -16.16 -19.57
CA THR A 132 25.38 -16.89 -18.36
C THR A 132 25.20 -18.39 -18.58
N LEU A 133 24.05 -18.83 -19.12
CA LEU A 133 23.78 -20.23 -19.42
C LEU A 133 24.75 -20.79 -20.50
N GLU A 134 25.08 -20.02 -21.52
CA GLU A 134 26.13 -20.40 -22.50
C GLU A 134 27.48 -20.64 -21.81
N ALA A 135 27.88 -19.75 -20.89
CA ALA A 135 29.16 -19.88 -20.21
C ALA A 135 29.16 -21.07 -19.22
N THR A 136 28.06 -21.30 -18.49
CA THR A 136 27.95 -22.45 -17.56
C THR A 136 27.93 -23.77 -18.33
N SER A 137 27.15 -23.87 -19.42
CA SER A 137 27.14 -25.07 -20.30
C SER A 137 28.52 -25.35 -20.87
N TYR A 138 29.26 -24.30 -21.31
CA TYR A 138 30.62 -24.46 -21.79
C TYR A 138 31.54 -25.08 -20.68
N ILE A 139 31.41 -24.65 -19.46
CA ILE A 139 32.19 -25.21 -18.33
C ILE A 139 31.85 -26.69 -18.14
N GLU A 140 30.56 -27.05 -18.12
CA GLU A 140 30.11 -28.42 -17.95
C GLU A 140 30.61 -29.35 -19.07
N ASP A 141 30.44 -28.95 -20.33
CA ASP A 141 30.76 -29.75 -21.50
C ASP A 141 32.27 -29.98 -21.66
N ASN A 142 33.08 -28.95 -21.38
CA ASN A 142 34.52 -28.99 -21.64
C ASN A 142 35.34 -29.39 -20.40
N PHE A 143 34.82 -29.14 -19.17
CA PHE A 143 35.57 -29.37 -17.94
C PHE A 143 34.95 -30.44 -17.05
N GLY A 144 33.72 -30.88 -17.27
CA GLY A 144 33.01 -31.85 -16.43
C GLY A 144 33.66 -33.21 -16.21
N ARG A 145 34.71 -33.55 -17.07
CA ARG A 145 35.52 -34.76 -16.93
C ARG A 145 36.92 -34.53 -16.38
N ILE A 146 37.19 -33.32 -15.90
CA ILE A 146 38.49 -32.91 -15.39
C ILE A 146 38.36 -32.78 -13.86
N GLU A 147 38.96 -33.73 -13.12
CA GLU A 147 38.97 -33.74 -11.65
C GLU A 147 39.42 -32.41 -11.04
N LEU A 148 40.41 -31.75 -11.67
CA LEU A 148 40.96 -30.44 -11.26
C LEU A 148 39.92 -29.28 -11.36
N ALA A 149 38.82 -29.46 -12.05
CA ALA A 149 37.77 -28.47 -12.27
C ALA A 149 36.44 -28.84 -11.57
N GLU A 150 36.45 -29.84 -10.68
CA GLU A 150 35.24 -30.37 -10.06
C GLU A 150 34.47 -29.28 -9.30
N ASP A 151 35.19 -28.43 -8.53
CA ASP A 151 34.60 -27.31 -7.79
C ASP A 151 33.95 -26.30 -8.74
N GLU A 152 34.66 -25.85 -9.80
CA GLU A 152 34.13 -24.86 -10.73
C GLU A 152 32.95 -25.41 -11.55
N VAL A 153 32.92 -26.70 -11.85
CA VAL A 153 31.77 -27.36 -12.50
C VAL A 153 30.57 -27.39 -11.56
N PHE A 154 30.76 -27.68 -10.27
CA PHE A 154 29.68 -27.58 -9.29
C PHE A 154 29.08 -26.17 -9.25
N TRP A 155 29.93 -25.15 -9.11
CA TRP A 155 29.50 -23.76 -9.05
C TRP A 155 28.84 -23.28 -10.36
N ALA A 156 29.29 -23.79 -11.51
CA ALA A 156 28.65 -23.52 -12.81
C ALA A 156 27.26 -24.10 -12.89
N LYS A 157 27.05 -25.36 -12.49
CA LYS A 157 25.73 -25.99 -12.42
C LYS A 157 24.80 -25.27 -11.46
N LEU A 158 25.29 -24.90 -10.30
CA LEU A 158 24.49 -24.13 -9.33
C LEU A 158 24.07 -22.77 -9.86
N LEU A 159 24.99 -22.07 -10.53
CA LEU A 159 24.70 -20.78 -11.18
C LEU A 159 23.71 -20.92 -12.34
N ALA A 160 23.80 -22.01 -13.11
CA ALA A 160 22.83 -22.30 -14.14
C ALA A 160 21.44 -22.54 -13.56
N ALA A 161 21.30 -23.31 -12.46
CA ALA A 161 20.04 -23.50 -11.75
C ALA A 161 19.48 -22.16 -11.25
N GLN A 162 20.33 -21.32 -10.63
CA GLN A 162 19.95 -19.96 -10.18
C GLN A 162 19.49 -19.08 -11.33
N THR A 163 20.16 -19.19 -12.47
CA THR A 163 19.80 -18.44 -13.69
C THR A 163 18.44 -18.90 -14.23
N HIS A 164 18.19 -20.20 -14.28
CA HIS A 164 16.90 -20.74 -14.67
C HIS A 164 15.77 -20.28 -13.75
N ILE A 165 15.99 -20.24 -12.42
CA ILE A 165 15.00 -19.71 -11.46
C ILE A 165 14.70 -18.23 -11.79
N ARG A 166 15.74 -17.39 -12.02
CA ARG A 166 15.58 -15.98 -12.39
C ARG A 166 14.84 -15.75 -13.71
N MET A 167 14.88 -16.74 -14.61
CA MET A 167 14.16 -16.74 -15.89
C MET A 167 12.81 -17.46 -15.78
N GLU A 168 12.38 -17.89 -14.60
CA GLU A 168 11.16 -18.66 -14.34
C GLU A 168 11.11 -20.01 -15.09
N ASN A 169 12.25 -20.51 -15.52
CA ASN A 169 12.40 -21.82 -16.14
C ASN A 169 12.51 -22.94 -15.07
N PHE A 170 11.47 -23.08 -14.27
CA PHE A 170 11.50 -23.93 -13.07
C PHE A 170 11.78 -25.42 -13.34
N PHE A 171 11.30 -25.95 -14.46
CA PHE A 171 11.56 -27.34 -14.83
C PHE A 171 13.06 -27.62 -15.03
N GLN A 172 13.77 -26.72 -15.74
CA GLN A 172 15.21 -26.85 -15.97
C GLN A 172 16.00 -26.64 -14.65
N ALA A 173 15.55 -25.70 -13.83
CA ALA A 173 16.14 -25.47 -12.52
C ALA A 173 16.05 -26.70 -11.63
N GLU A 174 14.88 -27.34 -11.56
CA GLU A 174 14.64 -28.55 -10.76
C GLU A 174 15.54 -29.69 -11.21
N GLN A 175 15.62 -29.97 -12.49
CA GLN A 175 16.50 -31.04 -13.02
C GLN A 175 17.95 -30.83 -12.60
N GLN A 176 18.46 -29.62 -12.67
CA GLN A 176 19.85 -29.32 -12.29
C GLN A 176 20.06 -29.42 -10.78
N LEU A 177 19.11 -28.96 -9.97
CA LEU A 177 19.16 -29.07 -8.52
C LEU A 177 19.11 -30.52 -8.05
N ASP A 178 18.27 -31.35 -8.63
CA ASP A 178 18.19 -32.77 -8.33
C ASP A 178 19.50 -33.48 -8.63
N GLU A 179 20.14 -33.17 -9.79
CA GLU A 179 21.43 -33.73 -10.14
C GLU A 179 22.52 -33.35 -9.12
N LEU A 180 22.51 -32.09 -8.64
CA LEU A 180 23.46 -31.62 -7.62
C LEU A 180 23.27 -32.30 -6.28
N TYR A 181 22.01 -32.55 -5.87
CA TYR A 181 21.69 -33.15 -4.56
C TYR A 181 21.98 -34.65 -4.46
N THR A 182 22.20 -35.34 -5.57
CA THR A 182 22.56 -36.78 -5.56
C THR A 182 23.96 -37.07 -5.00
N LYS A 183 24.80 -36.05 -4.87
CA LYS A 183 26.19 -36.14 -4.41
C LYS A 183 26.33 -35.87 -2.92
N ASN A 184 27.32 -36.49 -2.28
CA ASN A 184 27.70 -36.13 -0.93
C ASN A 184 28.54 -34.85 -0.97
N LEU A 185 27.88 -33.69 -0.80
CA LEU A 185 28.48 -32.38 -0.99
C LEU A 185 29.33 -31.95 0.22
N PRO A 186 30.47 -31.30 0.00
CA PRO A 186 31.17 -30.55 1.03
C PRO A 186 30.28 -29.52 1.71
N LYS A 187 30.62 -29.13 2.95
CA LYS A 187 29.75 -28.25 3.76
C LYS A 187 29.38 -26.92 3.07
N ALA A 188 30.34 -26.29 2.40
CA ALA A 188 30.11 -25.01 1.72
C ALA A 188 29.17 -25.15 0.52
N GLU A 189 29.38 -26.19 -0.28
CA GLU A 189 28.54 -26.52 -1.45
C GLU A 189 27.12 -26.91 -1.03
N LEU A 190 27.00 -27.76 0.02
CA LEU A 190 25.72 -28.14 0.59
C LEU A 190 24.93 -26.92 1.06
N HIS A 191 25.60 -25.97 1.74
CA HIS A 191 24.95 -24.74 2.18
C HIS A 191 24.36 -23.92 1.00
N GLN A 192 25.15 -23.74 -0.06
CA GLN A 192 24.69 -22.98 -1.22
C GLN A 192 23.61 -23.73 -2.02
N ALA A 193 23.68 -25.06 -2.12
CA ALA A 193 22.63 -25.86 -2.71
C ALA A 193 21.31 -25.74 -1.91
N GLN A 194 21.36 -25.78 -0.58
CA GLN A 194 20.19 -25.57 0.30
C GLN A 194 19.58 -24.17 0.11
N LYS A 195 20.41 -23.15 0.01
CA LYS A 195 19.94 -21.78 -0.28
C LYS A 195 19.27 -21.71 -1.65
N THR A 196 19.81 -22.37 -2.67
CA THR A 196 19.22 -22.35 -4.01
C THR A 196 17.89 -23.11 -4.04
N MET A 197 17.77 -24.23 -3.32
CA MET A 197 16.50 -24.92 -3.13
C MET A 197 15.47 -24.04 -2.42
N ALA A 198 15.90 -23.32 -1.37
CA ALA A 198 15.03 -22.37 -0.70
C ALA A 198 14.53 -21.29 -1.66
N TYR A 199 15.41 -20.74 -2.50
CA TYR A 199 15.07 -19.72 -3.48
C TYR A 199 14.17 -20.27 -4.60
N PHE A 200 14.38 -21.51 -5.03
CA PHE A 200 13.54 -22.19 -6.02
C PHE A 200 12.10 -22.31 -5.54
N HIS A 201 11.89 -22.81 -4.32
CA HIS A 201 10.54 -22.91 -3.75
C HIS A 201 9.93 -21.57 -3.40
N PHE A 202 10.74 -20.61 -2.91
CA PHE A 202 10.31 -19.25 -2.65
C PHE A 202 9.76 -18.57 -3.91
N SER A 203 10.47 -18.70 -5.05
CA SER A 203 10.07 -18.09 -6.32
C SER A 203 8.77 -18.68 -6.91
N GLN A 204 8.33 -19.85 -6.40
CA GLN A 204 7.07 -20.48 -6.77
C GLN A 204 5.99 -20.35 -5.69
N GLU A 205 6.23 -19.52 -4.68
CA GLU A 205 5.34 -19.33 -3.53
C GLU A 205 5.03 -20.62 -2.74
N GLN A 206 5.91 -21.61 -2.84
CA GLN A 206 5.83 -22.87 -2.08
C GLN A 206 6.41 -22.66 -0.68
N TRP A 207 5.65 -21.96 0.16
CA TRP A 207 6.13 -21.43 1.44
C TRP A 207 6.58 -22.49 2.44
N ALA A 208 5.95 -23.66 2.47
CA ALA A 208 6.29 -24.73 3.39
C ALA A 208 7.63 -25.38 3.03
N GLU A 209 7.86 -25.66 1.76
CA GLU A 209 9.10 -26.21 1.21
C GLU A 209 10.24 -25.18 1.35
N ALA A 210 9.98 -23.93 0.99
CA ALA A 210 10.93 -22.82 1.15
C ALA A 210 11.39 -22.68 2.60
N GLN A 211 10.47 -22.75 3.57
CA GLN A 211 10.76 -22.71 5.00
C GLN A 211 11.69 -23.85 5.41
N GLY A 212 11.41 -25.08 5.00
CA GLY A 212 12.24 -26.26 5.33
C GLY A 212 13.69 -26.08 4.84
N TRP A 213 13.85 -25.59 3.60
CA TRP A 213 15.17 -25.39 3.01
C TRP A 213 15.90 -24.18 3.61
N VAL A 214 15.20 -23.08 3.95
CA VAL A 214 15.82 -21.95 4.66
C VAL A 214 16.30 -22.37 6.05
N ALA A 215 15.52 -23.18 6.78
CA ALA A 215 15.94 -23.70 8.08
C ALA A 215 17.21 -24.55 7.96
N ALA A 216 17.29 -25.44 6.96
CA ALA A 216 18.48 -26.23 6.69
C ALA A 216 19.70 -25.34 6.32
N ALA A 217 19.49 -24.34 5.46
CA ALA A 217 20.53 -23.40 5.08
C ALA A 217 21.02 -22.57 6.29
N ALA A 218 20.12 -22.14 7.18
CA ALA A 218 20.50 -21.44 8.41
C ALA A 218 21.38 -22.29 9.34
N GLN A 219 21.11 -23.61 9.43
CA GLN A 219 21.92 -24.53 10.22
C GLN A 219 23.32 -24.75 9.63
N SER A 220 23.42 -24.86 8.30
CA SER A 220 24.69 -25.10 7.59
C SER A 220 25.54 -23.83 7.42
N ALA A 221 24.97 -22.64 7.62
CA ALA A 221 25.67 -21.36 7.47
C ALA A 221 26.89 -21.26 8.38
N SER A 222 28.03 -20.87 7.81
CA SER A 222 29.29 -20.65 8.52
C SER A 222 29.53 -19.19 8.89
N VAL A 223 28.94 -18.25 8.13
CA VAL A 223 29.06 -16.80 8.37
C VAL A 223 27.92 -16.35 9.28
N LYS A 224 28.27 -15.66 10.38
CA LYS A 224 27.31 -15.24 11.42
C LYS A 224 26.20 -14.37 10.87
N SER A 225 26.51 -13.35 10.07
CA SER A 225 25.51 -12.44 9.50
C SER A 225 24.51 -13.15 8.59
N GLU A 226 24.99 -14.09 7.76
CA GLU A 226 24.14 -14.92 6.91
C GLU A 226 23.27 -15.86 7.74
N LYS A 227 23.82 -16.46 8.78
CA LYS A 227 23.07 -17.32 9.70
C LYS A 227 21.94 -16.56 10.38
N VAL A 228 22.22 -15.34 10.87
CA VAL A 228 21.23 -14.45 11.49
C VAL A 228 20.10 -14.16 10.49
N ARG A 229 20.44 -13.73 9.27
CA ARG A 229 19.48 -13.40 8.23
C ARG A 229 18.59 -14.59 7.84
N LEU A 230 19.18 -15.77 7.60
CA LEU A 230 18.41 -16.96 7.23
C LEU A 230 17.56 -17.47 8.41
N THR A 231 18.00 -17.34 9.66
CA THR A 231 17.19 -17.66 10.83
C THR A 231 16.01 -16.69 10.96
N TYR A 232 16.23 -15.40 10.67
CA TYR A 232 15.16 -14.41 10.64
C TYR A 232 14.14 -14.73 9.52
N LEU A 233 14.60 -15.02 8.31
CA LEU A 233 13.75 -15.40 7.18
C LEU A 233 12.95 -16.69 7.47
N ASN A 234 13.56 -17.67 8.16
CA ASN A 234 12.85 -18.85 8.64
C ASN A 234 11.68 -18.47 9.56
N ALA A 235 11.86 -17.52 10.47
CA ALA A 235 10.81 -17.03 11.33
C ALA A 235 9.69 -16.33 10.53
N GLN A 236 10.04 -15.55 9.50
CA GLN A 236 9.06 -14.92 8.60
C GLN A 236 8.23 -15.96 7.85
N PHE A 237 8.83 -17.03 7.33
CA PHE A 237 8.08 -18.10 6.68
C PHE A 237 7.17 -18.86 7.64
N LEU A 238 7.60 -19.12 8.87
CA LEU A 238 6.76 -19.71 9.89
C LEU A 238 5.53 -18.84 10.19
N ALA A 239 5.71 -17.52 10.29
CA ALA A 239 4.61 -16.58 10.46
C ALA A 239 3.64 -16.62 9.26
N LYS A 240 4.18 -16.61 8.03
CA LYS A 240 3.38 -16.71 6.78
C LYS A 240 2.55 -17.99 6.72
N LEU A 241 3.06 -19.08 7.28
CA LEU A 241 2.38 -20.38 7.36
C LEU A 241 1.36 -20.47 8.52
N GLY A 242 1.13 -19.39 9.26
CA GLY A 242 0.23 -19.38 10.41
C GLY A 242 0.78 -20.08 11.65
N LYS A 243 2.09 -20.39 11.68
CA LYS A 243 2.78 -21.03 12.79
C LYS A 243 3.37 -20.00 13.74
N GLY A 244 2.48 -19.18 14.37
CA GLY A 244 2.88 -18.04 15.17
C GLY A 244 3.82 -18.40 16.32
N TYR A 245 3.50 -19.44 17.08
CA TYR A 245 4.35 -19.89 18.20
C TYR A 245 5.76 -20.29 17.76
N GLU A 246 5.86 -21.13 16.72
CA GLU A 246 7.17 -21.54 16.18
C GLU A 246 7.94 -20.37 15.57
N SER A 247 7.22 -19.40 14.97
CA SER A 247 7.80 -18.14 14.48
C SER A 247 8.40 -17.33 15.63
N ALA A 248 7.68 -17.18 16.75
CA ALA A 248 8.17 -16.47 17.93
C ALA A 248 9.45 -17.12 18.49
N LEU A 249 9.50 -18.46 18.55
CA LEU A 249 10.69 -19.20 18.95
C LEU A 249 11.86 -19.00 17.98
N ALA A 250 11.60 -18.99 16.66
CA ALA A 250 12.62 -18.76 15.65
C ALA A 250 13.19 -17.31 15.73
N TYR A 251 12.37 -16.30 16.02
CA TYR A 251 12.86 -14.94 16.31
C TYR A 251 13.69 -14.89 17.61
N GLU A 252 13.34 -15.68 18.63
CA GLU A 252 14.19 -15.81 19.81
C GLU A 252 15.55 -16.42 19.48
N ASP A 253 15.62 -17.38 18.57
CA ASP A 253 16.87 -17.95 18.11
C ASP A 253 17.73 -16.93 17.35
N VAL A 254 17.11 -15.99 16.59
CA VAL A 254 17.83 -14.83 16.03
C VAL A 254 18.49 -14.03 17.14
N LEU A 255 17.79 -13.73 18.23
CA LEU A 255 18.32 -12.96 19.36
C LEU A 255 19.46 -13.67 20.07
N LYS A 256 19.41 -15.01 20.20
CA LYS A 256 20.48 -15.87 20.77
C LYS A 256 21.76 -15.85 19.94
N LEU A 257 21.67 -15.53 18.63
CA LEU A 257 22.85 -15.36 17.77
C LEU A 257 23.56 -14.03 18.00
N HIS A 258 23.01 -13.13 18.81
CA HIS A 258 23.56 -11.80 19.10
C HIS A 258 23.92 -11.03 17.82
N PRO A 259 22.93 -10.60 17.01
CA PRO A 259 23.19 -9.82 15.81
C PRO A 259 24.06 -8.60 16.10
N ASP A 260 24.96 -8.27 15.16
CA ASP A 260 25.84 -7.11 15.32
C ASP A 260 25.08 -5.80 14.97
N ASP A 261 24.05 -5.88 14.14
CA ASP A 261 23.17 -4.80 13.78
C ASP A 261 22.00 -4.69 14.77
N TYR A 262 21.71 -3.44 15.18
CA TYR A 262 20.64 -3.15 16.12
C TYR A 262 19.26 -3.28 15.49
N ASP A 263 19.09 -2.91 14.21
CA ASP A 263 17.81 -2.91 13.55
C ASP A 263 17.23 -4.33 13.42
N ILE A 264 18.06 -5.30 13.05
CA ILE A 264 17.62 -6.71 13.05
C ILE A 264 17.34 -7.22 14.47
N THR A 265 18.09 -6.75 15.47
CA THR A 265 17.86 -7.11 16.87
C THR A 265 16.51 -6.57 17.35
N PHE A 266 16.25 -5.29 17.09
CA PHE A 266 15.00 -4.64 17.44
C PHE A 266 13.83 -5.30 16.69
N SER A 267 13.97 -5.49 15.39
CA SER A 267 12.93 -6.12 14.56
C SER A 267 12.62 -7.55 15.02
N ALA A 268 13.63 -8.34 15.35
CA ALA A 268 13.41 -9.69 15.90
C ALA A 268 12.66 -9.66 17.25
N GLN A 269 12.93 -8.67 18.12
CA GLN A 269 12.20 -8.50 19.38
C GLN A 269 10.73 -8.15 19.14
N ILE A 270 10.48 -7.22 18.22
CA ILE A 270 9.11 -6.79 17.85
C ILE A 270 8.35 -7.93 17.19
N LYS A 271 8.94 -8.61 16.22
CA LYS A 271 8.29 -9.73 15.50
C LYS A 271 8.06 -10.94 16.40
N ARG A 272 8.98 -11.21 17.37
CA ARG A 272 8.73 -12.19 18.43
C ARG A 272 7.51 -11.84 19.26
N ALA A 273 7.37 -10.56 19.65
CA ALA A 273 6.24 -10.09 20.43
C ALA A 273 4.94 -10.11 19.60
N GLU A 274 5.00 -9.75 18.33
CA GLU A 274 3.85 -9.80 17.41
C GLU A 274 3.30 -11.23 17.24
N ASN A 275 4.19 -12.22 17.14
CA ASN A 275 3.86 -13.64 16.99
C ASN A 275 3.71 -14.39 18.32
N PHE A 276 3.83 -13.71 19.45
CA PHE A 276 3.66 -14.32 20.77
C PHE A 276 2.22 -14.80 20.97
N ASP A 277 2.06 -16.04 21.37
CA ASP A 277 0.76 -16.66 21.60
C ASP A 277 0.34 -16.47 23.07
N VAL A 278 -0.61 -15.56 23.30
CA VAL A 278 -1.12 -15.22 24.63
C VAL A 278 -1.94 -16.36 25.28
N PHE A 279 -2.34 -17.38 24.51
CA PHE A 279 -3.06 -18.54 25.01
C PHE A 279 -2.15 -19.72 25.36
N MET A 280 -0.94 -19.74 24.80
CA MET A 280 0.06 -20.79 25.03
C MET A 280 1.09 -20.42 26.08
N GLU A 281 1.36 -19.14 26.26
CA GLU A 281 2.39 -18.61 27.14
C GLU A 281 1.86 -17.51 28.09
N ASP A 282 2.53 -17.31 29.24
CA ASP A 282 2.18 -16.24 30.19
C ASP A 282 2.47 -14.86 29.58
N ILE A 283 1.41 -14.07 29.36
CA ILE A 283 1.49 -12.72 28.80
C ILE A 283 2.48 -11.82 29.53
N SER A 284 2.71 -12.06 30.85
CA SER A 284 3.66 -11.27 31.62
C SER A 284 5.08 -11.33 31.09
N ILE A 285 5.44 -12.33 30.28
CA ILE A 285 6.75 -12.47 29.63
C ILE A 285 6.90 -11.36 28.60
N ILE A 286 5.89 -11.20 27.72
CA ILE A 286 5.96 -10.21 26.65
C ILE A 286 5.75 -8.79 27.19
N GLU A 287 4.89 -8.60 28.19
CA GLU A 287 4.71 -7.30 28.84
C GLU A 287 6.02 -6.79 29.47
N LYS A 288 6.76 -7.67 30.16
CA LYS A 288 8.08 -7.32 30.70
C LYS A 288 9.08 -6.98 29.60
N ALA A 289 9.05 -7.71 28.49
CA ALA A 289 9.92 -7.45 27.34
C ALA A 289 9.61 -6.10 26.70
N LEU A 290 8.35 -5.82 26.37
CA LEU A 290 7.90 -4.55 25.79
C LEU A 290 8.17 -3.36 26.73
N ASN A 291 7.90 -3.51 28.04
CA ASN A 291 8.26 -2.50 29.05
C ASN A 291 9.77 -2.22 29.11
N LYS A 292 10.59 -3.26 28.98
CA LYS A 292 12.05 -3.09 28.93
C LYS A 292 12.44 -2.33 27.66
N MET A 293 11.85 -2.66 26.53
CA MET A 293 12.11 -1.97 25.25
C MET A 293 11.71 -0.50 25.30
N LEU A 294 10.55 -0.14 25.91
CA LEU A 294 10.11 1.25 26.07
C LEU A 294 11.02 2.11 26.96
N ARG A 295 11.77 1.47 27.87
CA ARG A 295 12.72 2.15 28.77
C ARG A 295 14.12 2.30 28.19
N ASP A 296 14.42 1.61 27.10
CA ASP A 296 15.70 1.72 26.41
C ASP A 296 15.70 2.94 25.50
N ASP A 297 16.62 3.87 25.74
CA ASP A 297 16.72 5.11 24.96
C ASP A 297 17.05 4.86 23.48
N LYS A 298 17.62 3.70 23.15
CA LYS A 298 17.82 3.30 21.74
C LYS A 298 16.52 3.14 20.96
N ASN A 299 15.41 2.92 21.65
CA ASN A 299 14.10 2.65 21.06
C ASN A 299 13.19 3.89 20.97
N ILE A 300 13.71 5.09 21.20
CA ILE A 300 12.87 6.31 21.17
C ILE A 300 12.16 6.45 19.83
N THR A 301 12.86 6.19 18.72
CA THR A 301 12.32 6.26 17.35
C THR A 301 11.41 5.09 16.99
N TYR A 302 11.42 4.01 17.74
CA TYR A 302 10.65 2.78 17.51
C TYR A 302 9.49 2.59 18.48
N ARG A 303 9.21 3.56 19.35
CA ARG A 303 8.14 3.46 20.36
C ARG A 303 6.76 3.25 19.75
N ASP A 304 6.53 3.77 18.56
CA ASP A 304 5.32 3.57 17.79
C ASP A 304 5.06 2.08 17.52
N GLN A 305 6.07 1.33 17.08
CA GLN A 305 5.96 -0.11 16.83
C GLN A 305 5.77 -0.90 18.14
N ILE A 306 6.44 -0.48 19.23
CA ILE A 306 6.29 -1.15 20.53
C ILE A 306 4.86 -1.00 21.06
N TYR A 307 4.28 0.21 21.03
CA TYR A 307 2.90 0.44 21.44
C TYR A 307 1.90 -0.28 20.52
N TYR A 308 2.18 -0.34 19.23
CA TYR A 308 1.36 -1.07 18.28
C TYR A 308 1.29 -2.57 18.60
N VAL A 309 2.44 -3.21 18.79
CA VAL A 309 2.49 -4.64 19.12
C VAL A 309 1.85 -4.92 20.48
N TRP A 310 2.02 -4.00 21.45
CA TRP A 310 1.31 -4.12 22.72
C TRP A 310 -0.20 -4.14 22.53
N ALA A 311 -0.71 -3.20 21.73
CA ALA A 311 -2.13 -3.15 21.39
C ALA A 311 -2.62 -4.43 20.70
N LEU A 312 -1.80 -5.04 19.80
CA LEU A 312 -2.16 -6.31 19.18
C LEU A 312 -2.36 -7.43 20.22
N LYS A 313 -1.49 -7.48 21.25
CA LYS A 313 -1.63 -8.50 22.33
C LYS A 313 -2.85 -8.24 23.23
N GLU A 314 -3.20 -6.98 23.44
CA GLU A 314 -4.44 -6.61 24.13
C GLU A 314 -5.68 -6.98 23.30
N LEU A 315 -5.61 -6.82 21.96
CA LEU A 315 -6.68 -7.27 21.06
C LEU A 315 -6.83 -8.80 21.03
N ASP A 316 -5.73 -9.55 21.07
CA ASP A 316 -5.76 -11.01 21.17
C ASP A 316 -6.49 -11.48 22.45
N LEU A 317 -6.50 -10.66 23.50
CA LEU A 317 -7.21 -10.89 24.77
C LEU A 317 -8.57 -10.17 24.85
N GLU A 318 -9.03 -9.56 23.75
CA GLU A 318 -10.27 -8.75 23.71
C GLU A 318 -10.29 -7.55 24.67
N TYR A 319 -9.12 -7.01 25.05
CA TYR A 319 -8.98 -5.81 25.89
C TYR A 319 -9.01 -4.56 25.00
N TYR A 320 -10.17 -4.30 24.37
CA TYR A 320 -10.35 -3.22 23.39
C TYR A 320 -10.04 -1.82 23.93
N PRO A 321 -10.46 -1.41 25.15
CA PRO A 321 -10.15 -0.07 25.65
C PRO A 321 -8.65 0.18 25.83
N GLU A 322 -7.91 -0.81 26.34
CA GLU A 322 -6.45 -0.75 26.53
C GLU A 322 -5.74 -0.72 25.19
N ALA A 323 -6.17 -1.55 24.24
CA ALA A 323 -5.66 -1.59 22.88
C ALA A 323 -5.83 -0.23 22.17
N GLU A 324 -7.02 0.40 22.27
CA GLU A 324 -7.22 1.75 21.73
C GLU A 324 -6.25 2.77 22.32
N VAL A 325 -6.02 2.74 23.64
CA VAL A 325 -5.08 3.64 24.31
C VAL A 325 -3.67 3.44 23.77
N ASN A 326 -3.23 2.20 23.58
CA ASN A 326 -1.89 1.91 23.07
C ASN A 326 -1.77 2.20 21.55
N LEU A 327 -2.81 2.00 20.74
CA LEU A 327 -2.85 2.45 19.35
C LEU A 327 -2.73 3.97 19.23
N ARG A 328 -3.42 4.73 20.07
CA ARG A 328 -3.29 6.21 20.11
C ARG A 328 -1.89 6.64 20.55
N LYS A 329 -1.24 5.91 21.49
CA LYS A 329 0.16 6.17 21.85
C LYS A 329 1.10 5.85 20.67
N SER A 330 0.85 4.78 19.92
CA SER A 330 1.58 4.44 18.70
C SER A 330 1.51 5.57 17.69
N ILE A 331 0.31 6.07 17.37
CA ILE A 331 0.11 7.22 16.47
C ILE A 331 0.86 8.46 16.95
N ALA A 332 0.78 8.76 18.25
CA ALA A 332 1.44 9.93 18.83
C ALA A 332 2.98 9.81 18.86
N ALA A 333 3.52 8.60 18.98
CA ALA A 333 4.95 8.34 18.95
C ALA A 333 5.53 8.27 17.53
N SER A 334 4.71 8.06 16.51
CA SER A 334 5.13 7.93 15.12
C SER A 334 5.42 9.30 14.51
N VAL A 335 6.70 9.67 14.40
CA VAL A 335 7.14 10.97 13.87
C VAL A 335 7.42 10.87 12.37
N ASP A 336 8.25 9.91 11.94
CA ASP A 336 8.70 9.75 10.55
C ASP A 336 8.34 8.38 9.96
N ASN A 337 7.52 7.60 10.64
CA ASN A 337 7.09 6.27 10.22
C ASN A 337 5.62 6.28 9.78
N ALA A 338 5.38 6.82 8.58
CA ALA A 338 4.05 6.95 7.98
C ALA A 338 3.33 5.60 7.88
N ARG A 339 4.04 4.53 7.50
CA ARG A 339 3.50 3.17 7.39
C ARG A 339 2.98 2.65 8.74
N GLN A 340 3.76 2.80 9.82
CA GLN A 340 3.34 2.37 11.15
C GLN A 340 2.17 3.19 11.67
N LYS A 341 2.19 4.50 11.45
CA LYS A 341 1.08 5.40 11.80
C LYS A 341 -0.22 4.99 11.12
N GLY A 342 -0.15 4.72 9.81
CA GLY A 342 -1.28 4.22 9.02
C GLY A 342 -1.80 2.88 9.55
N LYS A 343 -0.93 1.91 9.85
CA LYS A 343 -1.32 0.62 10.46
C LYS A 343 -2.07 0.81 11.77
N SER A 344 -1.66 1.76 12.61
CA SER A 344 -2.32 2.03 13.89
C SER A 344 -3.70 2.66 13.69
N TYR A 345 -3.87 3.55 12.71
CA TYR A 345 -5.19 4.06 12.33
C TYR A 345 -6.09 2.96 11.77
N LEU A 346 -5.56 2.06 10.90
CA LEU A 346 -6.32 0.93 10.38
C LEU A 346 -6.85 0.00 11.47
N LYS A 347 -6.06 -0.24 12.51
CA LYS A 347 -6.51 -1.06 13.65
C LYS A 347 -7.61 -0.36 14.45
N LEU A 348 -7.49 0.96 14.70
CA LEU A 348 -8.56 1.75 15.33
C LEU A 348 -9.82 1.77 14.48
N ALA A 349 -9.68 1.91 13.15
CA ALA A 349 -10.79 1.86 12.22
C ALA A 349 -11.52 0.50 12.26
N GLY A 350 -10.76 -0.60 12.27
CA GLY A 350 -11.32 -1.94 12.42
C GLY A 350 -12.09 -2.12 13.70
N ILE A 351 -11.52 -1.73 14.84
CA ILE A 351 -12.22 -1.79 16.15
C ILE A 351 -13.51 -0.97 16.09
N ALA A 352 -13.46 0.28 15.63
CA ALA A 352 -14.63 1.14 15.55
C ALA A 352 -15.69 0.56 14.60
N PHE A 353 -15.29 -0.08 13.50
CA PHE A 353 -16.18 -0.75 12.56
C PHE A 353 -16.87 -1.96 13.20
N ASP A 354 -16.13 -2.82 13.88
CA ASP A 354 -16.66 -4.02 14.55
C ASP A 354 -17.68 -3.67 15.66
N PHE A 355 -17.44 -2.53 16.34
CA PHE A 355 -18.40 -1.96 17.31
C PHE A 355 -19.47 -1.07 16.66
N LYS A 356 -19.62 -1.08 15.34
CA LYS A 356 -20.62 -0.29 14.57
C LYS A 356 -20.54 1.22 14.81
N SER A 357 -19.40 1.70 15.26
CA SER A 357 -19.12 3.13 15.41
C SER A 357 -18.63 3.70 14.07
N PHE A 358 -19.51 3.69 13.07
CA PHE A 358 -19.15 3.94 11.67
C PHE A 358 -18.56 5.33 11.43
N VAL A 359 -19.03 6.35 12.15
CA VAL A 359 -18.47 7.72 12.07
C VAL A 359 -17.01 7.74 12.52
N ASN A 360 -16.66 7.05 13.61
CA ASN A 360 -15.28 6.95 14.06
C ASN A 360 -14.45 6.05 13.14
N ALA A 361 -15.03 4.96 12.62
CA ALA A 361 -14.38 4.06 11.66
C ALA A 361 -13.97 4.83 10.42
N GLN A 362 -14.90 5.59 9.81
CA GLN A 362 -14.63 6.47 8.68
C GLN A 362 -13.47 7.42 8.96
N ALA A 363 -13.54 8.17 10.06
CA ALA A 363 -12.50 9.16 10.40
C ALA A 363 -11.11 8.52 10.57
N TYR A 364 -11.04 7.28 11.07
CA TYR A 364 -9.77 6.55 11.19
C TYR A 364 -9.29 5.99 9.86
N TYR A 365 -10.19 5.49 8.98
CA TYR A 365 -9.81 5.07 7.62
C TYR A 365 -9.30 6.24 6.80
N ASP A 366 -9.98 7.38 6.80
CA ASP A 366 -9.53 8.61 6.14
C ASP A 366 -8.14 9.04 6.65
N SER A 367 -7.95 8.98 7.99
CA SER A 367 -6.64 9.28 8.60
C SER A 367 -5.56 8.29 8.19
N ALA A 368 -5.90 7.00 7.99
CA ALA A 368 -4.97 5.98 7.53
C ALA A 368 -4.54 6.23 6.08
N ILE A 369 -5.50 6.45 5.18
CA ILE A 369 -5.25 6.73 3.76
C ILE A 369 -4.39 7.97 3.60
N ALA A 370 -4.67 9.04 4.35
CA ALA A 370 -3.90 10.28 4.28
C ALA A 370 -2.42 10.16 4.66
N VAL A 371 -2.03 9.12 5.41
CA VAL A 371 -0.64 8.94 5.88
C VAL A 371 0.06 7.73 5.28
N LEU A 372 -0.67 6.75 4.76
CA LEU A 372 -0.08 5.56 4.16
C LEU A 372 0.68 5.91 2.88
N PRO A 373 1.83 5.26 2.60
CA PRO A 373 2.52 5.48 1.34
C PRO A 373 1.73 4.89 0.17
N MET A 374 1.83 5.51 -1.02
CA MET A 374 1.09 5.11 -2.23
C MET A 374 1.32 3.64 -2.65
N ASN A 375 2.48 3.08 -2.32
CA ASN A 375 2.80 1.67 -2.58
C ASN A 375 2.37 0.73 -1.43
N TYR A 376 1.47 1.16 -0.55
CA TYR A 376 1.00 0.29 0.53
C TYR A 376 0.10 -0.82 -0.04
N PRO A 377 0.38 -2.10 0.25
CA PRO A 377 -0.41 -3.21 -0.29
C PRO A 377 -1.89 -3.11 0.09
N GLY A 378 -2.78 -3.14 -0.90
CA GLY A 378 -4.23 -3.10 -0.69
C GLY A 378 -4.79 -1.70 -0.43
N LEU A 379 -4.05 -0.63 -0.76
CA LEU A 379 -4.53 0.74 -0.62
C LEU A 379 -5.82 0.97 -1.43
N ASP A 380 -5.89 0.50 -2.68
CA ASP A 380 -7.07 0.62 -3.55
C ASP A 380 -8.31 0.00 -2.90
N THR A 381 -8.18 -1.22 -2.36
CA THR A 381 -9.29 -1.89 -1.65
C THR A 381 -9.72 -1.12 -0.39
N LEU A 382 -8.77 -0.46 0.28
CA LEU A 382 -9.04 0.38 1.43
C LEU A 382 -9.82 1.64 1.04
N GLU A 383 -9.46 2.27 -0.08
CA GLU A 383 -10.14 3.44 -0.64
C GLU A 383 -11.58 3.09 -1.05
N GLU A 384 -11.78 1.97 -1.74
CA GLU A 384 -13.12 1.47 -2.08
C GLU A 384 -13.98 1.26 -0.82
N ARG A 385 -13.43 0.60 0.21
CA ARG A 385 -14.14 0.38 1.48
C ARG A 385 -14.48 1.69 2.18
N THR A 386 -13.58 2.65 2.14
CA THR A 386 -13.78 3.97 2.74
C THR A 386 -14.87 4.74 2.01
N SER A 387 -14.94 4.65 0.69
CA SER A 387 -16.02 5.23 -0.10
C SER A 387 -17.39 4.71 0.31
N VAL A 388 -17.54 3.40 0.49
CA VAL A 388 -18.79 2.78 0.98
C VAL A 388 -19.14 3.27 2.39
N LEU A 389 -18.14 3.42 3.28
CA LEU A 389 -18.37 3.97 4.62
C LEU A 389 -18.78 5.43 4.59
N ASN A 390 -18.25 6.23 3.67
CA ASN A 390 -18.64 7.61 3.48
C ASN A 390 -20.14 7.71 3.13
N ASP A 391 -20.61 6.86 2.21
CA ASP A 391 -22.02 6.77 1.86
C ASP A 391 -22.88 6.35 3.06
N LEU A 392 -22.43 5.33 3.81
CA LEU A 392 -23.14 4.88 5.00
C LEU A 392 -23.28 5.99 6.04
N VAL A 393 -22.16 6.65 6.37
CA VAL A 393 -22.15 7.74 7.36
C VAL A 393 -22.97 8.94 6.89
N ALA A 394 -22.97 9.24 5.59
CA ALA A 394 -23.81 10.29 5.05
C ALA A 394 -25.29 10.02 5.30
N GLN A 395 -25.77 8.79 5.04
CA GLN A 395 -27.17 8.44 5.31
C GLN A 395 -27.49 8.40 6.80
N LEU A 396 -26.61 7.85 7.63
CA LEU A 396 -26.78 7.86 9.09
C LEU A 396 -26.86 9.28 9.65
N ASN A 397 -26.07 10.21 9.13
CA ASN A 397 -26.13 11.61 9.53
C ASN A 397 -27.46 12.27 9.10
N VAL A 398 -28.00 11.94 7.92
CA VAL A 398 -29.31 12.41 7.49
C VAL A 398 -30.38 11.90 8.46
N VAL A 399 -30.41 10.60 8.77
CA VAL A 399 -31.36 10.02 9.74
C VAL A 399 -31.27 10.73 11.08
N ALA A 400 -30.06 10.83 11.67
CA ALA A 400 -29.86 11.47 12.95
C ALA A 400 -30.29 12.95 12.98
N LEU A 401 -30.05 13.67 11.87
CA LEU A 401 -30.48 15.06 11.74
C LEU A 401 -32.01 15.17 11.68
N GLU A 402 -32.65 14.37 10.83
CA GLU A 402 -34.12 14.44 10.66
C GLU A 402 -34.84 13.98 11.93
N ASP A 403 -34.39 12.92 12.62
CA ASP A 403 -34.85 12.51 13.94
C ASP A 403 -34.78 13.66 14.97
N SER A 404 -33.62 14.34 15.00
CA SER A 404 -33.41 15.48 15.88
C SER A 404 -34.42 16.61 15.58
N LEU A 405 -34.60 16.95 14.31
CA LEU A 405 -35.54 17.99 13.88
C LEU A 405 -37.00 17.61 14.22
N GLN A 406 -37.40 16.38 13.97
CA GLN A 406 -38.73 15.87 14.27
C GLN A 406 -39.00 15.85 15.77
N SER A 407 -38.00 15.47 16.59
CA SER A 407 -38.11 15.50 18.07
C SER A 407 -38.36 16.90 18.64
N MET A 408 -38.02 17.93 17.85
CA MET A 408 -38.21 19.34 18.24
C MET A 408 -39.50 19.94 17.67
N TYR A 409 -40.18 19.24 16.75
CA TYR A 409 -41.44 19.71 16.17
C TYR A 409 -42.51 19.88 17.23
N GLY A 410 -43.18 21.02 17.24
CA GLY A 410 -44.22 21.37 18.24
C GLY A 410 -43.71 21.90 19.57
N LEU A 411 -42.40 21.99 19.81
CA LEU A 411 -41.85 22.68 20.98
C LEU A 411 -42.06 24.19 20.86
N ASN A 412 -42.30 24.86 21.97
CA ASN A 412 -42.44 26.31 22.01
C ASN A 412 -41.05 26.99 21.86
N ASP A 413 -41.03 28.26 21.46
CA ASP A 413 -39.82 29.03 21.16
C ASP A 413 -38.84 29.10 22.34
N GLN A 414 -39.33 29.18 23.59
CA GLN A 414 -38.50 29.21 24.77
C GLN A 414 -37.75 27.88 25.00
N ALA A 415 -38.44 26.77 24.81
CA ALA A 415 -37.85 25.43 24.97
C ALA A 415 -36.79 25.16 23.87
N LEU A 416 -37.07 25.60 22.65
CA LEU A 416 -36.10 25.52 21.52
C LEU A 416 -34.85 26.35 21.80
N ARG A 417 -35.01 27.59 22.25
CA ARG A 417 -33.88 28.47 22.60
C ARG A 417 -32.99 27.82 23.68
N GLN A 418 -33.58 27.37 24.76
CA GLN A 418 -32.83 26.69 25.84
C GLN A 418 -32.06 25.48 25.30
N LYS A 419 -32.71 24.62 24.53
CA LYS A 419 -32.09 23.42 23.94
C LYS A 419 -30.90 23.76 23.04
N PHE A 420 -31.01 24.84 22.24
CA PHE A 420 -29.89 25.26 21.40
C PHE A 420 -28.78 25.99 22.14
N GLU A 421 -29.10 26.74 23.20
CA GLU A 421 -28.11 27.29 24.11
C GLU A 421 -27.27 26.21 24.77
N ASP A 422 -27.92 25.19 25.33
CA ASP A 422 -27.27 24.02 25.96
C ASP A 422 -26.39 23.27 24.91
N TYR A 423 -26.89 23.12 23.67
CA TYR A 423 -26.14 22.48 22.59
C TYR A 423 -24.91 23.27 22.19
N ILE A 424 -25.01 24.58 22.00
CA ILE A 424 -23.90 25.47 21.64
C ILE A 424 -22.85 25.46 22.74
N GLU A 425 -23.23 25.54 24.02
CA GLU A 425 -22.32 25.48 25.15
C GLU A 425 -21.57 24.14 25.16
N ALA A 426 -22.28 23.02 24.97
CA ALA A 426 -21.66 21.68 24.90
C ALA A 426 -20.75 21.50 23.68
N LYS A 427 -21.08 22.11 22.52
CA LYS A 427 -20.25 22.14 21.32
C LYS A 427 -18.95 22.88 21.58
N GLN A 428 -19.03 24.10 22.12
CA GLN A 428 -17.88 24.95 22.43
C GLN A 428 -16.95 24.29 23.45
N ALA A 429 -17.51 23.69 24.51
CA ALA A 429 -16.72 22.95 25.50
C ALA A 429 -15.95 21.78 24.89
N ARG A 430 -16.56 21.04 23.95
CA ARG A 430 -15.89 19.95 23.20
C ARG A 430 -14.78 20.46 22.28
N GLU A 431 -15.04 21.54 21.57
CA GLU A 431 -14.05 22.18 20.68
C GLU A 431 -12.84 22.71 21.47
N GLU A 432 -13.07 23.35 22.62
CA GLU A 432 -11.99 23.80 23.52
C GLU A 432 -11.18 22.64 24.07
N GLU A 433 -11.85 21.55 24.48
CA GLU A 433 -11.15 20.36 24.97
C GLU A 433 -10.35 19.69 23.83
N ALA A 434 -10.90 19.60 22.62
CA ALA A 434 -10.20 19.08 21.44
C ALA A 434 -8.98 19.93 21.08
N ALA A 435 -9.13 21.25 21.08
CA ALA A 435 -8.02 22.20 20.85
C ALA A 435 -6.91 22.05 21.90
N ARG A 436 -7.28 21.91 23.19
CA ARG A 436 -6.33 21.67 24.26
C ARG A 436 -5.59 20.33 24.12
N ARG A 437 -6.32 19.26 23.72
CA ARG A 437 -5.71 17.96 23.46
C ARG A 437 -4.75 18.01 22.26
N ALA A 438 -5.13 18.71 21.18
CA ALA A 438 -4.30 18.93 20.02
C ALA A 438 -3.03 19.73 20.36
N GLU A 439 -3.12 20.76 21.20
CA GLU A 439 -1.99 21.55 21.67
C GLU A 439 -1.01 20.68 22.50
N ILE A 440 -1.52 19.86 23.42
CA ILE A 440 -0.71 18.91 24.21
C ILE A 440 -0.04 17.87 23.29
N ALA A 441 -0.76 17.37 22.29
CA ALA A 441 -0.22 16.41 21.33
C ALA A 441 0.90 17.05 20.47
N ALA A 442 0.71 18.29 20.01
CA ALA A 442 1.70 19.04 19.26
C ALA A 442 2.95 19.33 20.11
N MET A 443 2.80 19.67 21.38
CA MET A 443 3.92 19.84 22.31
C MET A 443 4.71 18.56 22.50
N ARG A 444 4.04 17.42 22.69
CA ARG A 444 4.69 16.11 22.83
C ARG A 444 5.38 15.68 21.53
N ALA A 445 4.76 15.91 20.37
CA ALA A 445 5.38 15.64 19.08
C ALA A 445 6.65 16.49 18.87
N ALA A 446 6.62 17.78 19.25
CA ALA A 446 7.78 18.65 19.19
C ALA A 446 8.89 18.23 20.17
N GLU A 447 8.53 17.75 21.38
CA GLU A 447 9.48 17.22 22.36
C GLU A 447 10.12 15.91 21.86
N ASN A 448 9.33 15.00 21.28
CA ASN A 448 9.82 13.76 20.68
C ASN A 448 10.72 14.04 19.46
N ALA A 449 10.37 14.98 18.61
CA ALA A 449 11.21 15.41 17.48
C ALA A 449 12.56 15.99 17.93
N LEU A 450 12.57 16.76 19.03
CA LEU A 450 13.80 17.25 19.64
C LEU A 450 14.67 16.14 20.21
N LEU A 451 14.05 15.10 20.78
CA LEU A 451 14.76 13.92 21.30
C LEU A 451 15.28 13.01 20.18
N ALA A 452 14.55 12.88 19.07
CA ALA A 452 14.96 12.13 17.89
C ALA A 452 16.14 12.80 17.14
N ASP A 453 16.17 14.13 17.04
CA ASP A 453 17.27 14.90 16.44
C ASP A 453 18.53 14.90 17.34
N ALA A 454 18.40 14.48 18.61
CA ALA A 454 19.50 14.23 19.55
C ALA A 454 20.10 12.80 19.43
N GLY A 455 19.89 12.13 18.29
CA GLY A 455 20.32 10.76 18.00
C GLY A 455 21.79 10.44 18.32
N PRO A 456 22.24 9.16 18.31
CA PRO A 456 23.46 8.65 18.92
C PRO A 456 24.77 9.07 18.23
N GLN A 457 24.90 10.30 17.79
CA GLN A 457 26.17 10.92 17.37
C GLN A 457 26.97 11.54 18.53
N ALA A 458 26.67 11.17 19.77
CA ALA A 458 27.46 11.54 20.93
C ALA A 458 28.63 10.59 21.22
N GLY A 459 29.13 9.89 20.20
CA GLY A 459 30.32 9.01 20.24
C GLY A 459 31.55 9.63 19.61
N GLY A 460 31.85 10.90 19.87
CA GLY A 460 33.05 11.57 19.34
C GLY A 460 33.33 12.90 19.99
N GLY A 461 33.96 12.89 21.17
CA GLY A 461 34.86 13.91 21.71
C GLY A 461 34.34 15.35 21.72
N SER A 462 33.80 15.75 22.80
CA SER A 462 34.03 16.86 23.69
C SER A 462 32.77 17.12 24.52
N GLY A 463 32.85 16.89 25.82
CA GLY A 463 31.80 17.17 26.80
C GLY A 463 31.47 18.66 26.90
N GLN A 464 31.01 19.27 25.83
CA GLN A 464 30.47 20.61 25.88
C GLN A 464 28.95 20.53 26.12
N TRP A 465 28.59 21.05 27.30
CA TRP A 465 27.17 21.18 27.68
C TRP A 465 26.38 21.95 26.64
N TYR A 466 25.11 21.51 26.39
CA TYR A 466 24.12 22.03 25.41
C TYR A 466 24.23 23.56 25.15
N PHE A 467 24.37 24.37 26.19
CA PHE A 467 24.45 25.84 26.06
C PHE A 467 25.74 26.35 25.38
N TYR A 468 26.75 25.53 25.24
CA TYR A 468 28.00 25.91 24.57
C TYR A 468 28.06 25.46 23.12
N ASN A 469 27.02 24.74 22.62
CA ASN A 469 26.92 24.38 21.20
C ASN A 469 26.12 25.45 20.42
N PRO A 470 26.78 26.28 19.57
CA PRO A 470 26.13 27.37 18.85
C PRO A 470 25.02 26.90 17.91
N THR A 471 25.19 25.73 17.30
CA THR A 471 24.23 25.15 16.33
C THR A 471 22.95 24.69 17.02
N VAL A 472 23.06 23.99 18.13
CA VAL A 472 21.91 23.53 18.92
C VAL A 472 21.16 24.73 19.54
N ARG A 473 21.89 25.74 19.98
CA ARG A 473 21.31 26.98 20.51
C ARG A 473 20.57 27.78 19.44
N ALA A 474 21.12 27.89 18.22
CA ALA A 474 20.45 28.54 17.09
C ALA A 474 19.17 27.83 16.66
N LYS A 475 19.18 26.49 16.58
CA LYS A 475 17.99 25.68 16.33
C LYS A 475 16.92 25.85 17.43
N GLY A 476 17.34 25.84 18.71
CA GLY A 476 16.44 26.08 19.85
C GLY A 476 15.79 27.45 19.83
N VAL A 477 16.53 28.52 19.48
CA VAL A 477 15.98 29.87 19.30
C VAL A 477 15.00 29.95 18.13
N ALA A 478 15.29 29.27 17.02
CA ALA A 478 14.38 29.21 15.86
C ALA A 478 13.09 28.45 16.20
N ALA A 479 13.17 27.31 16.90
CA ALA A 479 12.03 26.55 17.38
C ALA A 479 11.17 27.35 18.37
N PHE A 480 11.83 28.07 19.31
CA PHE A 480 11.15 28.97 20.25
C PHE A 480 10.39 30.07 19.54
N LYS A 481 11.04 30.77 18.58
CA LYS A 481 10.38 31.82 17.81
C LYS A 481 9.22 31.33 16.97
N ARG A 482 9.31 30.14 16.44
CA ARG A 482 8.22 29.50 15.66
C ARG A 482 7.02 29.17 16.55
N THR A 483 7.24 28.68 17.77
CA THR A 483 6.19 28.23 18.68
C THR A 483 5.58 29.37 19.50
N TRP A 484 6.40 30.36 19.90
CA TRP A 484 6.03 31.40 20.86
C TRP A 484 6.14 32.84 20.29
N GLY A 485 6.57 33.00 19.02
CA GLY A 485 6.81 34.29 18.41
C GLY A 485 7.98 35.04 19.03
N ASN A 486 7.99 36.37 18.85
CA ASN A 486 9.00 37.28 19.43
C ASN A 486 8.65 37.72 20.85
N ARG A 487 8.42 36.77 21.75
CA ARG A 487 8.14 37.09 23.16
C ARG A 487 9.39 37.51 23.90
N THR A 488 9.27 38.54 24.69
CA THR A 488 10.35 39.03 25.57
C THR A 488 10.44 38.15 26.83
N LEU A 489 11.66 38.02 27.37
CA LEU A 489 11.91 37.27 28.60
C LEU A 489 11.39 38.08 29.80
N GLU A 490 10.23 37.74 30.32
CA GLU A 490 9.59 38.38 31.47
C GLU A 490 8.80 37.33 32.27
N ASP A 491 8.42 37.64 33.52
CA ASP A 491 7.62 36.73 34.34
C ASP A 491 6.29 36.41 33.67
N HIS A 492 5.89 35.12 33.74
CA HIS A 492 4.64 34.60 33.16
C HIS A 492 4.56 34.71 31.62
N TRP A 493 5.69 34.72 30.88
CA TRP A 493 5.73 34.78 29.42
C TRP A 493 4.97 33.64 28.70
N ARG A 494 4.66 32.51 29.39
CA ARG A 494 3.90 31.38 28.85
C ARG A 494 2.38 31.50 28.97
N THR A 495 1.87 32.57 29.59
CA THR A 495 0.43 32.75 29.77
C THR A 495 -0.25 33.18 28.47
N LYS A 496 -1.44 32.62 28.18
CA LYS A 496 -2.20 32.78 26.92
C LYS A 496 -2.63 34.24 26.66
N ASP A 497 -2.79 35.03 27.72
CA ASP A 497 -3.36 36.38 27.66
C ASP A 497 -2.36 37.52 27.31
N LYS A 498 -1.10 37.18 27.02
CA LYS A 498 -0.12 38.17 26.58
C LYS A 498 -0.09 38.29 25.07
N PRO A 499 -0.34 39.48 24.49
CA PRO A 499 -0.37 39.67 23.04
C PRO A 499 1.00 39.39 22.41
N VAL A 500 1.00 38.57 21.33
CA VAL A 500 2.19 38.34 20.49
C VAL A 500 2.38 39.55 19.58
N GLN A 501 3.46 40.28 19.74
CA GLN A 501 3.81 41.37 18.80
C GLN A 501 4.29 40.76 17.48
N GLY A 502 3.47 40.93 16.44
CA GLY A 502 3.85 40.93 15.03
C GLY A 502 3.56 39.72 14.23
N PHE A 503 2.51 39.77 13.49
CA PHE A 503 2.37 39.76 12.02
C PHE A 503 0.88 40.01 11.72
N ALA A 504 0.57 41.24 11.37
CA ALA A 504 -0.73 41.58 10.76
C ALA A 504 -0.79 40.90 9.37
N VAL A 505 -1.59 39.86 9.26
CA VAL A 505 -2.10 39.44 7.95
C VAL A 505 -3.14 40.47 7.56
N GLN A 506 -2.82 41.31 6.58
CA GLN A 506 -3.79 42.17 5.92
C GLN A 506 -4.87 41.31 5.30
N GLN A 507 -6.05 41.28 5.92
CA GLN A 507 -7.28 40.95 5.23
C GLN A 507 -7.56 42.07 4.21
N THR A 508 -7.38 41.76 2.95
CA THR A 508 -7.92 42.59 1.86
C THR A 508 -9.42 42.33 1.82
N GLU A 509 -10.17 43.27 2.40
CA GLU A 509 -11.58 43.48 2.09
C GLU A 509 -11.69 43.91 0.60
N THR A 510 -12.18 43.01 -0.23
CA THR A 510 -12.75 43.40 -1.53
C THR A 510 -14.24 43.68 -1.35
N THR A 511 -14.52 44.96 -1.12
CA THR A 511 -15.84 45.52 -1.41
C THR A 511 -16.05 45.53 -2.91
N ASP A 512 -16.99 44.74 -3.41
CA ASP A 512 -17.62 45.07 -4.67
C ASP A 512 -19.14 45.01 -4.53
N SER A 513 -19.72 46.18 -4.65
CA SER A 513 -21.14 46.47 -4.61
C SER A 513 -21.69 46.32 -6.02
N THR A 514 -22.59 45.39 -6.24
CA THR A 514 -23.64 45.57 -7.27
C THR A 514 -24.94 44.96 -6.80
N THR A 515 -25.89 45.85 -6.67
CA THR A 515 -27.33 45.67 -6.48
C THR A 515 -27.95 44.73 -7.51
N SER A 516 -28.73 43.72 -7.03
CA SER A 516 -30.04 43.43 -7.60
C SER A 516 -30.90 42.63 -6.65
N ASP A 517 -32.01 43.15 -6.40
CA ASP A 517 -33.21 42.81 -5.71
C ASP A 517 -33.63 41.33 -5.88
N SER A 518 -33.71 40.61 -4.76
CA SER A 518 -34.62 39.47 -4.54
C SER A 518 -34.65 39.18 -3.04
N THR A 519 -35.73 39.58 -2.40
CA THR A 519 -36.03 39.27 -0.98
C THR A 519 -36.19 37.78 -0.75
N LYS A 520 -35.06 37.08 -0.60
CA LYS A 520 -34.95 35.88 0.23
C LYS A 520 -34.25 36.29 1.51
N ALA A 521 -34.95 36.21 2.65
CA ALA A 521 -34.32 36.41 3.94
C ALA A 521 -33.10 35.50 4.02
N LEU A 522 -31.90 36.10 4.08
CA LEU A 522 -30.65 35.35 4.31
C LEU A 522 -30.78 34.66 5.65
N LEU A 523 -30.67 33.31 5.65
CA LEU A 523 -30.60 32.54 6.89
C LEU A 523 -29.36 32.98 7.68
N PRO A 524 -29.44 33.07 9.02
CA PRO A 524 -28.28 33.34 9.86
C PRO A 524 -27.13 32.38 9.55
N SER A 525 -25.90 32.90 9.40
CA SER A 525 -24.72 32.12 9.01
C SER A 525 -23.83 31.73 10.20
N ASP A 526 -24.04 32.34 11.38
CA ASP A 526 -23.23 32.06 12.57
C ASP A 526 -23.72 30.80 13.30
N GLU A 527 -22.99 29.70 13.15
CA GLU A 527 -23.25 28.41 13.81
C GLU A 527 -23.16 28.42 15.33
N ASN A 528 -22.67 29.49 15.94
CA ASN A 528 -22.66 29.69 17.38
C ASN A 528 -23.83 30.55 17.86
N SER A 529 -24.74 30.88 16.98
CA SER A 529 -25.96 31.65 17.28
C SER A 529 -27.16 30.73 17.39
N VAL A 530 -27.97 30.92 18.43
CA VAL A 530 -29.26 30.23 18.59
C VAL A 530 -30.19 30.47 17.40
N ASP A 531 -30.16 31.67 16.81
CA ASP A 531 -31.00 32.02 15.67
C ASP A 531 -30.63 31.22 14.40
N TYR A 532 -29.38 30.77 14.27
CA TYR A 532 -28.94 29.85 13.20
C TYR A 532 -29.74 28.55 13.24
N TYR A 533 -29.91 27.96 14.41
CA TYR A 533 -30.64 26.70 14.61
C TYR A 533 -32.16 26.92 14.54
N LEU A 534 -32.68 27.99 15.16
CA LEU A 534 -34.11 28.34 15.09
C LEU A 534 -34.64 28.57 13.68
N ALA A 535 -33.78 29.05 12.77
CA ALA A 535 -34.14 29.23 11.37
C ALA A 535 -34.32 27.89 10.63
N ARG A 536 -33.79 26.81 11.17
CA ARG A 536 -33.73 25.47 10.55
C ARG A 536 -34.65 24.42 11.15
N VAL A 537 -35.38 24.73 12.25
CA VAL A 537 -36.36 23.82 12.83
C VAL A 537 -37.60 23.72 11.95
N LEU A 538 -38.30 22.58 12.03
CA LEU A 538 -39.55 22.33 11.35
C LEU A 538 -40.67 23.21 11.96
N LYS A 539 -41.39 23.96 11.13
CA LYS A 539 -42.43 24.92 11.59
C LYS A 539 -43.82 24.55 11.16
N THR A 540 -43.94 23.81 10.09
CA THR A 540 -45.24 23.47 9.48
C THR A 540 -45.38 21.96 9.31
N ASP A 541 -46.62 21.48 9.15
CA ASP A 541 -46.87 20.07 8.84
C ASP A 541 -46.26 19.65 7.50
N ASP A 542 -46.07 20.57 6.57
CA ASP A 542 -45.43 20.29 5.29
C ASP A 542 -43.89 20.15 5.48
N ASP A 543 -43.28 20.95 6.36
CA ASP A 543 -41.88 20.76 6.75
C ASP A 543 -41.66 19.38 7.40
N LEU A 544 -42.59 18.96 8.28
CA LEU A 544 -42.53 17.64 8.91
C LEU A 544 -42.67 16.51 7.89
N LYS A 545 -43.59 16.62 6.94
CA LYS A 545 -43.74 15.61 5.86
C LYS A 545 -42.48 15.53 5.01
N ALA A 546 -41.87 16.68 4.68
CA ALA A 546 -40.65 16.72 3.89
C ALA A 546 -39.45 16.10 4.69
N SER A 547 -39.38 16.32 6.00
CA SER A 547 -38.41 15.70 6.91
C SER A 547 -38.57 14.17 6.92
N LEU A 548 -39.77 13.66 7.18
CA LEU A 548 -40.08 12.22 7.14
C LEU A 548 -39.74 11.59 5.79
N GLN A 549 -39.95 12.31 4.67
CA GLN A 549 -39.57 11.81 3.36
C GLN A 549 -38.04 11.70 3.18
N ARG A 550 -37.26 12.68 3.62
CA ARG A 550 -35.79 12.62 3.57
C ARG A 550 -35.26 11.47 4.41
N GLU A 551 -35.80 11.31 5.61
CA GLU A 551 -35.45 10.19 6.50
C GLU A 551 -35.80 8.83 5.87
N ALA A 552 -37.02 8.68 5.32
CA ALA A 552 -37.43 7.46 4.62
C ALA A 552 -36.47 7.11 3.45
N VAL A 553 -36.06 8.11 2.67
CA VAL A 553 -35.05 7.90 1.60
C VAL A 553 -33.76 7.42 2.21
N ALA A 554 -33.22 8.11 3.22
CA ALA A 554 -31.95 7.74 3.83
C ALA A 554 -31.98 6.32 4.46
N LYS A 555 -33.02 5.99 5.23
CA LYS A 555 -33.21 4.64 5.80
C LYS A 555 -33.38 3.57 4.72
N SER A 556 -34.02 3.88 3.59
CA SER A 556 -34.14 2.94 2.47
C SER A 556 -32.78 2.62 1.85
N GLU A 557 -31.89 3.62 1.73
CA GLU A 557 -30.53 3.45 1.17
C GLU A 557 -29.61 2.68 2.09
N LEU A 558 -29.73 2.82 3.42
CA LEU A 558 -28.89 2.08 4.38
C LEU A 558 -28.88 0.57 4.12
N GLY A 559 -30.03 -0.04 3.86
CA GLY A 559 -30.12 -1.47 3.58
C GLY A 559 -29.36 -1.88 2.32
N PHE A 560 -29.35 -1.05 1.26
CA PHE A 560 -28.57 -1.32 0.05
C PHE A 560 -27.08 -1.13 0.29
N ILE A 561 -26.67 -0.12 1.06
CA ILE A 561 -25.27 0.08 1.40
C ILE A 561 -24.73 -1.10 2.23
N TYR A 562 -25.50 -1.60 3.19
CA TYR A 562 -25.12 -2.80 3.95
C TYR A 562 -25.03 -4.03 3.04
N LYS A 563 -26.06 -4.29 2.19
CA LYS A 563 -26.10 -5.46 1.32
C LYS A 563 -25.04 -5.42 0.24
N ASP A 564 -25.03 -4.38 -0.58
CA ASP A 564 -24.23 -4.33 -1.80
C ASP A 564 -22.83 -3.74 -1.57
N GLY A 565 -22.70 -2.78 -0.65
CA GLY A 565 -21.44 -2.13 -0.32
C GLY A 565 -20.60 -2.90 0.70
N LEU A 566 -21.18 -3.16 1.88
CA LEU A 566 -20.47 -3.83 2.98
C LEU A 566 -20.57 -5.35 2.95
N LYS A 567 -21.46 -5.91 2.11
CA LYS A 567 -21.79 -7.35 2.03
C LYS A 567 -22.29 -7.93 3.36
N ASP A 568 -22.93 -7.07 4.18
CA ASP A 568 -23.52 -7.45 5.47
C ASP A 568 -25.04 -7.64 5.31
N ASN A 569 -25.42 -8.86 4.97
CA ASN A 569 -26.80 -9.24 4.75
C ASN A 569 -27.66 -9.14 6.04
N ASN A 570 -27.04 -9.32 7.21
CA ASN A 570 -27.77 -9.24 8.49
C ASN A 570 -28.14 -7.78 8.82
N GLU A 571 -27.19 -6.85 8.68
CA GLU A 571 -27.47 -5.43 8.90
C GLU A 571 -28.43 -4.89 7.82
N ALA A 572 -28.36 -5.37 6.59
CA ALA A 572 -29.31 -5.01 5.54
C ALA A 572 -30.75 -5.42 5.91
N GLU A 573 -30.93 -6.65 6.39
CA GLU A 573 -32.26 -7.14 6.86
C GLU A 573 -32.78 -6.28 8.02
N LEU A 574 -31.93 -5.98 9.01
CA LEU A 574 -32.29 -5.15 10.16
C LEU A 574 -32.67 -3.71 9.73
N ALA A 575 -31.85 -3.10 8.88
CA ALA A 575 -32.11 -1.73 8.40
C ALA A 575 -33.44 -1.63 7.64
N TRP A 576 -33.72 -2.60 6.77
CA TRP A 576 -35.00 -2.62 6.05
C TRP A 576 -36.17 -3.03 6.91
N ALA A 577 -35.99 -3.84 7.96
CA ALA A 577 -37.03 -4.12 8.93
C ALA A 577 -37.38 -2.87 9.74
N ASP A 578 -36.39 -2.08 10.16
CA ASP A 578 -36.58 -0.80 10.84
C ASP A 578 -37.32 0.19 9.94
N TYR A 579 -36.90 0.31 8.67
CA TYR A 579 -37.62 1.09 7.66
C TYR A 579 -39.09 0.70 7.54
N MET A 580 -39.39 -0.59 7.43
CA MET A 580 -40.76 -1.08 7.25
C MET A 580 -41.65 -0.82 8.46
N ASN A 581 -41.09 -0.80 9.68
CA ASN A 581 -41.86 -0.48 10.88
C ASN A 581 -42.34 0.97 10.90
N GLU A 582 -41.57 1.91 10.33
CA GLU A 582 -41.87 3.34 10.42
C GLU A 582 -42.47 3.89 9.12
N PHE A 583 -42.07 3.39 7.96
CA PHE A 583 -42.31 3.97 6.65
C PHE A 583 -43.02 3.04 5.66
N GLU A 584 -43.68 1.96 6.11
CA GLU A 584 -44.39 1.01 5.24
C GLU A 584 -45.37 1.67 4.25
N SER A 585 -45.99 2.78 4.66
CA SER A 585 -46.98 3.51 3.83
C SER A 585 -46.37 4.49 2.82
N PHE A 586 -45.01 4.64 2.79
CA PHE A 586 -44.36 5.58 1.88
C PHE A 586 -44.24 5.00 0.46
N ALA A 587 -45.21 5.32 -0.39
CA ALA A 587 -45.30 4.77 -1.74
C ALA A 587 -44.08 5.04 -2.65
N GLN A 588 -43.23 6.02 -2.31
CA GLN A 588 -42.06 6.38 -3.11
C GLN A 588 -40.85 5.45 -2.87
N THR A 589 -40.62 5.04 -1.64
CA THR A 589 -39.44 4.29 -1.22
C THR A 589 -39.72 2.83 -0.86
N THR A 590 -40.92 2.53 -0.34
CA THR A 590 -41.29 1.16 0.07
C THR A 590 -41.18 0.12 -1.05
N PRO A 591 -41.59 0.40 -2.32
CA PRO A 591 -41.41 -0.56 -3.41
C PRO A 591 -39.94 -0.94 -3.65
N LYS A 592 -39.00 0.02 -3.50
CA LYS A 592 -37.57 -0.21 -3.61
C LYS A 592 -37.08 -1.13 -2.49
N VAL A 593 -37.49 -0.86 -1.25
CA VAL A 593 -37.12 -1.67 -0.07
C VAL A 593 -37.65 -3.11 -0.19
N LEU A 594 -38.94 -3.29 -0.58
CA LEU A 594 -39.52 -4.61 -0.79
C LEU A 594 -38.78 -5.40 -1.89
N TYR A 595 -38.35 -4.73 -2.95
CA TYR A 595 -37.53 -5.34 -3.98
C TYR A 595 -36.13 -5.74 -3.45
N GLY A 596 -35.50 -4.88 -2.67
CA GLY A 596 -34.23 -5.18 -1.98
C GLY A 596 -34.34 -6.38 -1.04
N GLN A 597 -35.40 -6.43 -0.22
CA GLN A 597 -35.73 -7.57 0.64
C GLN A 597 -35.96 -8.87 -0.17
N TYR A 598 -36.70 -8.77 -1.28
CA TYR A 598 -36.87 -9.92 -2.18
C TYR A 598 -35.54 -10.47 -2.69
N LEU A 599 -34.64 -9.62 -3.15
CA LEU A 599 -33.32 -10.03 -3.63
C LEU A 599 -32.49 -10.65 -2.51
N LEU A 600 -32.45 -10.02 -1.33
CA LEU A 600 -31.72 -10.50 -0.18
C LEU A 600 -32.18 -11.89 0.25
N PHE A 601 -33.49 -12.07 0.44
CA PHE A 601 -34.05 -13.36 0.87
C PHE A 601 -33.92 -14.45 -0.19
N ASN A 602 -33.92 -14.07 -1.48
CA ASN A 602 -33.67 -15.01 -2.56
C ASN A 602 -32.20 -15.50 -2.56
N GLU A 603 -31.23 -14.60 -2.31
CA GLU A 603 -29.82 -14.94 -2.13
C GLU A 603 -29.57 -15.83 -0.90
N GLN A 604 -30.37 -15.65 0.16
CA GLN A 604 -30.31 -16.45 1.39
C GLN A 604 -31.10 -17.78 1.29
N GLU A 605 -31.70 -18.08 0.15
CA GLU A 605 -32.59 -19.25 -0.05
C GLU A 605 -33.79 -19.28 0.94
N ALA A 606 -34.20 -18.12 1.44
CA ALA A 606 -35.32 -17.96 2.35
C ALA A 606 -36.64 -17.74 1.56
N GLU A 607 -37.12 -18.82 0.90
CA GLU A 607 -38.27 -18.77 -0.04
C GLU A 607 -39.53 -18.12 0.56
N ASP A 608 -39.89 -18.44 1.81
CA ASP A 608 -41.09 -17.88 2.46
C ASP A 608 -41.04 -16.36 2.60
N LYS A 609 -39.86 -15.83 3.02
CA LYS A 609 -39.66 -14.38 3.18
C LYS A 609 -39.59 -13.68 1.81
N SER A 610 -38.92 -14.29 0.85
CA SER A 610 -38.79 -13.79 -0.51
C SER A 610 -40.17 -13.67 -1.19
N GLU A 611 -41.00 -14.72 -1.14
CA GLU A 611 -42.33 -14.72 -1.74
C GLU A 611 -43.31 -13.76 -1.02
N ALA A 612 -43.14 -13.59 0.32
CA ALA A 612 -43.89 -12.60 1.09
C ALA A 612 -43.61 -11.17 0.59
N ALA A 613 -42.34 -10.78 0.50
CA ALA A 613 -41.91 -9.47 0.02
C ALA A 613 -42.41 -9.21 -1.42
N LYS A 614 -42.25 -10.20 -2.29
CA LYS A 614 -42.73 -10.16 -3.69
C LYS A 614 -44.23 -10.02 -3.77
N SER A 615 -45.01 -10.77 -2.97
CA SER A 615 -46.47 -10.72 -2.95
C SER A 615 -46.96 -9.32 -2.54
N VAL A 616 -46.37 -8.73 -1.49
CA VAL A 616 -46.72 -7.37 -1.05
C VAL A 616 -46.41 -6.35 -2.17
N LEU A 617 -45.22 -6.45 -2.78
CA LEU A 617 -44.82 -5.55 -3.86
C LEU A 617 -45.77 -5.63 -5.07
N LEU A 618 -46.14 -6.83 -5.49
CA LEU A 618 -47.01 -7.04 -6.65
C LEU A 618 -48.48 -6.66 -6.37
N THR A 619 -48.95 -6.75 -5.12
CA THR A 619 -50.34 -6.47 -4.72
C THR A 619 -50.56 -4.98 -4.42
N ASN A 620 -49.68 -4.40 -3.59
CA ASN A 620 -49.90 -3.05 -3.08
C ASN A 620 -49.22 -1.98 -3.96
N TYR A 621 -48.24 -2.37 -4.78
CA TYR A 621 -47.43 -1.45 -5.58
C TYR A 621 -47.31 -1.95 -7.03
N GLU A 622 -48.42 -2.43 -7.60
CA GLU A 622 -48.49 -3.06 -8.93
C GLU A 622 -47.94 -2.19 -10.09
N ASN A 623 -48.03 -0.86 -9.93
CA ASN A 623 -47.58 0.12 -10.93
C ASN A 623 -46.13 0.59 -10.70
N SER A 624 -45.47 0.06 -9.68
CA SER A 624 -44.07 0.42 -9.43
C SER A 624 -43.12 -0.21 -10.46
N PRO A 625 -42.01 0.45 -10.78
CA PRO A 625 -40.98 -0.11 -11.67
C PRO A 625 -40.44 -1.46 -11.15
N TYR A 626 -40.35 -1.63 -9.84
CA TYR A 626 -39.88 -2.86 -9.21
C TYR A 626 -40.86 -4.03 -9.35
N ALA A 627 -42.18 -3.76 -9.31
CA ALA A 627 -43.19 -4.77 -9.60
C ALA A 627 -43.16 -5.21 -11.08
N ALA A 628 -42.90 -4.28 -11.99
CA ALA A 628 -42.72 -4.57 -13.42
C ALA A 628 -41.50 -5.46 -13.66
N LEU A 629 -40.36 -5.20 -12.96
CA LEU A 629 -39.18 -6.05 -13.01
C LEU A 629 -39.47 -7.49 -12.55
N LEU A 630 -40.20 -7.66 -11.45
CA LEU A 630 -40.57 -9.00 -10.94
C LEU A 630 -41.54 -9.76 -11.87
N ARG A 631 -42.37 -9.07 -12.64
CA ARG A 631 -43.25 -9.69 -13.64
C ARG A 631 -42.52 -10.09 -14.93
N GLY A 632 -41.25 -9.69 -15.07
CA GLY A 632 -40.46 -9.93 -16.30
C GLY A 632 -40.96 -9.13 -17.49
N GLU A 633 -41.68 -8.01 -17.24
CA GLU A 633 -42.18 -7.14 -18.27
C GLU A 633 -41.01 -6.39 -18.92
N LYS A 634 -40.67 -6.77 -20.15
CA LYS A 634 -39.68 -6.08 -20.99
C LYS A 634 -40.14 -4.70 -21.49
N LYS A 635 -41.34 -4.27 -21.14
CA LYS A 635 -41.85 -2.93 -21.44
C LYS A 635 -41.55 -2.06 -20.21
N GLY A 636 -40.61 -1.16 -20.37
CA GLY A 636 -40.37 -0.10 -19.38
C GLY A 636 -41.69 0.63 -19.04
N PRO A 637 -41.78 1.32 -17.87
CA PRO A 637 -42.97 2.04 -17.46
C PRO A 637 -43.45 2.92 -18.58
N LYS A 638 -44.81 3.10 -18.71
CA LYS A 638 -45.37 4.07 -19.66
C LYS A 638 -44.84 5.45 -19.27
N ILE A 639 -43.91 5.92 -20.05
CA ILE A 639 -43.34 7.26 -19.88
C ILE A 639 -44.40 8.27 -20.33
N PRO A 640 -44.79 9.25 -19.50
CA PRO A 640 -45.65 10.34 -19.90
C PRO A 640 -45.06 11.08 -21.11
N LEU A 641 -45.90 11.48 -22.04
CA LEU A 641 -45.48 12.14 -23.28
C LEU A 641 -44.63 13.38 -23.01
N GLU A 642 -44.96 14.13 -21.96
CA GLU A 642 -44.26 15.35 -21.56
C GLU A 642 -42.81 15.05 -21.07
N GLU A 643 -42.61 13.94 -20.37
CA GLU A 643 -41.28 13.50 -19.93
C GLU A 643 -40.44 13.03 -21.12
N GLN A 644 -41.05 12.28 -22.04
CA GLN A 644 -40.38 11.83 -23.25
C GLN A 644 -39.95 13.01 -24.13
N GLU A 645 -40.86 13.97 -24.38
CA GLU A 645 -40.55 15.17 -25.17
C GLU A 645 -39.44 16.01 -24.54
N ALA A 646 -39.40 16.13 -23.20
CA ALA A 646 -38.39 16.88 -22.49
C ALA A 646 -37.01 16.18 -22.57
N TYR A 647 -36.97 14.85 -22.48
CA TYR A 647 -35.75 14.07 -22.69
C TYR A 647 -35.28 14.16 -24.15
N ASP A 648 -36.17 13.98 -25.10
CA ASP A 648 -35.86 14.03 -26.54
C ASP A 648 -35.30 15.40 -26.94
N ALA A 649 -35.79 16.50 -26.36
CA ALA A 649 -35.22 17.82 -26.56
C ALA A 649 -33.74 17.92 -26.08
N ALA A 650 -33.43 17.31 -24.94
CA ALA A 650 -32.07 17.26 -24.44
C ALA A 650 -31.13 16.37 -25.31
N PHE A 651 -31.69 15.25 -25.79
CA PHE A 651 -30.97 14.32 -26.66
C PHE A 651 -30.67 14.95 -28.03
N VAL A 652 -31.66 15.64 -28.65
CA VAL A 652 -31.46 16.38 -29.91
C VAL A 652 -30.43 17.49 -29.77
N ALA A 653 -30.40 18.18 -28.61
CA ALA A 653 -29.35 19.18 -28.32
C ALA A 653 -27.95 18.54 -28.23
N TYR A 654 -27.87 17.35 -27.67
CA TYR A 654 -26.62 16.57 -27.60
C TYR A 654 -26.14 16.15 -29.01
N GLU A 655 -27.02 15.53 -29.82
CA GLU A 655 -26.69 15.14 -31.22
C GLU A 655 -26.26 16.32 -32.08
N SER A 656 -26.87 17.50 -31.84
CA SER A 656 -26.55 18.75 -32.54
C SER A 656 -25.21 19.38 -32.02
N GLY A 657 -24.49 18.75 -31.09
CA GLY A 657 -23.27 19.29 -30.51
C GLY A 657 -23.48 20.50 -29.57
N GLN A 658 -24.71 20.79 -29.19
CA GLN A 658 -25.06 21.89 -28.28
C GLN A 658 -24.96 21.44 -26.80
N PHE A 659 -23.80 20.96 -26.39
CA PHE A 659 -23.58 20.33 -25.07
C PHE A 659 -24.04 21.17 -23.89
N LYS A 660 -23.81 22.50 -23.90
CA LYS A 660 -24.27 23.39 -22.83
C LYS A 660 -25.80 23.44 -22.72
N SER A 661 -26.48 23.43 -23.85
CA SER A 661 -27.95 23.40 -23.89
C SER A 661 -28.48 22.04 -23.43
N ALA A 662 -27.84 20.95 -23.87
CA ALA A 662 -28.18 19.59 -23.45
C ALA A 662 -28.04 19.44 -21.93
N THR A 663 -26.89 19.86 -21.33
CA THR A 663 -26.71 19.85 -19.87
C THR A 663 -27.78 20.62 -19.12
N ALA A 664 -28.13 21.83 -19.59
CA ALA A 664 -29.19 22.65 -18.96
C ALA A 664 -30.58 21.97 -19.04
N LEU A 665 -30.89 21.34 -20.16
CA LEU A 665 -32.16 20.61 -20.36
C LEU A 665 -32.21 19.36 -19.47
N LEU A 666 -31.12 18.59 -19.36
CA LEU A 666 -31.02 17.41 -18.47
C LEU A 666 -31.13 17.79 -17.00
N HIS A 667 -30.52 18.89 -16.60
CA HIS A 667 -30.63 19.41 -15.22
C HIS A 667 -32.08 19.84 -14.93
N THR A 668 -32.73 20.55 -15.88
CA THR A 668 -34.15 20.92 -15.75
C THR A 668 -35.02 19.69 -15.69
N PHE A 669 -34.77 18.69 -16.52
CA PHE A 669 -35.48 17.42 -16.53
C PHE A 669 -35.43 16.73 -15.16
N THR A 670 -34.23 16.60 -14.57
CA THR A 670 -34.03 15.94 -13.28
C THR A 670 -34.78 16.64 -12.14
N ILE A 671 -34.85 17.97 -12.18
CA ILE A 671 -35.61 18.74 -11.19
C ILE A 671 -37.13 18.62 -11.40
N THR A 672 -37.58 18.64 -12.66
CA THR A 672 -39.01 18.65 -12.99
C THR A 672 -39.64 17.28 -12.83
N TYR A 673 -38.85 16.21 -13.13
CA TYR A 673 -39.33 14.82 -13.14
C TYR A 673 -38.43 13.91 -12.28
N PRO A 674 -38.37 14.15 -10.97
CA PRO A 674 -37.44 13.43 -10.06
C PRO A 674 -37.73 11.93 -9.91
N ASN A 675 -38.90 11.47 -10.40
CA ASN A 675 -39.30 10.05 -10.36
C ASN A 675 -39.48 9.45 -11.76
N SER A 676 -38.94 10.09 -12.80
CA SER A 676 -39.04 9.62 -14.16
C SER A 676 -38.29 8.34 -14.41
N ALA A 677 -38.87 7.41 -15.15
CA ALA A 677 -38.20 6.21 -15.63
C ALA A 677 -37.07 6.51 -16.63
N LEU A 678 -36.94 7.75 -17.10
CA LEU A 678 -35.86 8.20 -17.98
C LEU A 678 -34.63 8.71 -17.23
N LEU A 679 -34.66 8.78 -15.90
CA LEU A 679 -33.49 9.25 -15.10
C LEU A 679 -32.22 8.45 -15.36
N PRO A 680 -32.23 7.11 -15.50
CA PRO A 680 -31.01 6.37 -15.86
C PRO A 680 -30.42 6.82 -17.22
N LYS A 681 -31.30 7.03 -18.22
CA LYS A 681 -30.90 7.55 -19.53
C LYS A 681 -30.35 8.97 -19.44
N THR A 682 -30.99 9.81 -18.60
CA THR A 682 -30.55 11.18 -18.32
C THR A 682 -29.16 11.21 -17.71
N GLY A 683 -28.91 10.35 -16.73
CA GLY A 683 -27.60 10.20 -16.09
C GLY A 683 -26.51 9.75 -17.06
N LEU A 684 -26.78 8.70 -17.84
CA LEU A 684 -25.83 8.19 -18.83
C LEU A 684 -25.53 9.24 -19.92
N LEU A 685 -26.55 9.97 -20.40
CA LEU A 685 -26.37 11.05 -21.38
C LEU A 685 -25.58 12.21 -20.80
N SER A 686 -25.75 12.52 -19.53
CA SER A 686 -24.91 13.51 -18.81
C SER A 686 -23.44 13.09 -18.75
N ALA A 687 -23.15 11.82 -18.44
CA ALA A 687 -21.81 11.28 -18.46
C ALA A 687 -21.17 11.33 -19.87
N TYR A 688 -21.95 11.07 -20.92
CA TYR A 688 -21.46 11.21 -22.30
C TYR A 688 -21.13 12.67 -22.64
N ILE A 689 -21.94 13.64 -22.21
CA ILE A 689 -21.64 15.06 -22.40
C ILE A 689 -20.35 15.47 -21.70
N ILE A 690 -20.11 14.98 -20.48
CA ILE A 690 -18.87 15.23 -19.73
C ILE A 690 -17.67 14.64 -20.51
N GLY A 691 -17.80 13.40 -21.01
CA GLY A 691 -16.76 12.75 -21.81
C GLY A 691 -16.39 13.52 -23.07
N THR A 692 -17.33 14.24 -23.72
CA THR A 692 -17.02 15.09 -24.87
C THR A 692 -16.15 16.29 -24.55
N SER A 693 -15.99 16.66 -23.28
CA SER A 693 -15.06 17.71 -22.83
C SER A 693 -13.58 17.28 -22.85
N GLY A 694 -13.34 15.97 -22.89
CA GLY A 694 -11.99 15.36 -22.84
C GLY A 694 -11.42 15.26 -21.43
N ASP A 695 -12.24 15.43 -20.41
CA ASP A 695 -11.87 15.22 -19.00
C ASP A 695 -12.22 13.78 -18.61
N VAL A 696 -11.20 12.91 -18.60
CA VAL A 696 -11.33 11.47 -18.33
C VAL A 696 -11.74 11.23 -16.88
N GLU A 697 -11.16 11.95 -15.94
CA GLU A 697 -11.43 11.81 -14.50
C GLU A 697 -12.88 12.14 -14.17
N SER A 698 -13.38 13.30 -14.60
CA SER A 698 -14.79 13.66 -14.44
C SER A 698 -15.76 12.71 -15.20
N THR A 699 -15.31 12.11 -16.29
CA THR A 699 -16.11 11.12 -17.03
C THR A 699 -16.23 9.81 -16.23
N ILE A 700 -15.15 9.35 -15.64
CA ILE A 700 -15.13 8.17 -14.77
C ILE A 700 -16.05 8.40 -13.56
N GLU A 701 -15.97 9.55 -12.90
CA GLU A 701 -16.85 9.89 -11.78
C GLU A 701 -18.33 9.88 -12.19
N ALA A 702 -18.66 10.51 -13.31
CA ALA A 702 -20.04 10.55 -13.80
C ALA A 702 -20.59 9.16 -14.16
N LEU A 703 -19.76 8.30 -14.77
CA LEU A 703 -20.16 6.91 -15.08
C LEU A 703 -20.31 6.07 -13.80
N GLN A 704 -19.45 6.24 -12.80
CA GLN A 704 -19.59 5.59 -11.50
C GLN A 704 -20.88 5.99 -10.80
N GLU A 705 -21.24 7.28 -10.88
CA GLU A 705 -22.50 7.77 -10.34
C GLU A 705 -23.72 7.12 -11.02
N VAL A 706 -23.68 6.93 -12.34
CA VAL A 706 -24.75 6.22 -13.08
C VAL A 706 -24.85 4.76 -12.63
N VAL A 707 -23.74 4.05 -12.52
CA VAL A 707 -23.71 2.65 -12.05
C VAL A 707 -24.28 2.53 -10.64
N LYS A 708 -23.92 3.48 -9.77
CA LYS A 708 -24.35 3.51 -8.37
C LYS A 708 -25.83 3.88 -8.24
N ALA A 709 -26.26 4.96 -8.89
CA ALA A 709 -27.62 5.50 -8.75
C ALA A 709 -28.68 4.63 -9.41
N TYR A 710 -28.32 3.92 -10.50
CA TYR A 710 -29.26 3.20 -11.33
C TYR A 710 -28.93 1.72 -11.47
N SER A 711 -28.35 1.12 -10.43
CA SER A 711 -27.97 -0.29 -10.37
C SER A 711 -29.10 -1.21 -10.87
N GLY A 712 -28.76 -2.15 -11.74
CA GLY A 712 -29.71 -3.10 -12.34
C GLY A 712 -30.44 -2.60 -13.59
N THR A 713 -30.16 -1.37 -14.07
CA THR A 713 -30.70 -0.87 -15.36
C THR A 713 -29.72 -1.21 -16.50
N GLU A 714 -30.25 -1.13 -17.75
CA GLU A 714 -29.43 -1.32 -18.95
C GLU A 714 -28.37 -0.20 -19.06
N GLU A 715 -28.74 1.02 -18.68
CA GLU A 715 -27.88 2.19 -18.67
C GLU A 715 -26.72 2.04 -17.66
N ALA A 716 -26.96 1.50 -16.45
CA ALA A 716 -25.94 1.20 -15.48
C ALA A 716 -24.97 0.11 -15.97
N THR A 717 -25.50 -0.92 -16.64
CA THR A 717 -24.67 -1.97 -17.25
C THR A 717 -23.76 -1.39 -18.34
N ARG A 718 -24.29 -0.49 -19.16
CA ARG A 718 -23.52 0.20 -20.20
C ARG A 718 -22.47 1.15 -19.62
N ALA A 719 -22.81 1.88 -18.56
CA ALA A 719 -21.86 2.71 -17.83
C ALA A 719 -20.71 1.89 -17.22
N ALA A 720 -21.00 0.72 -16.65
CA ALA A 720 -19.98 -0.19 -16.11
C ALA A 720 -19.04 -0.74 -17.19
N GLN A 721 -19.57 -1.06 -18.38
CA GLN A 721 -18.75 -1.48 -19.52
C GLN A 721 -17.78 -0.37 -19.97
N LEU A 722 -18.28 0.87 -20.06
CA LEU A 722 -17.46 2.03 -20.41
C LEU A 722 -16.37 2.31 -19.37
N LEU A 723 -16.68 2.18 -18.09
CA LEU A 723 -15.72 2.30 -16.99
C LEU A 723 -14.58 1.28 -17.12
N SER A 724 -14.92 0.01 -17.34
CA SER A 724 -13.92 -1.04 -17.54
C SER A 724 -12.98 -0.72 -18.70
N MET A 725 -13.52 -0.25 -19.82
CA MET A 725 -12.73 0.10 -21.00
C MET A 725 -11.81 1.31 -20.75
N LEU A 726 -12.31 2.35 -20.06
CA LEU A 726 -11.50 3.53 -19.73
C LEU A 726 -10.36 3.19 -18.77
N GLN A 727 -10.61 2.34 -17.79
CA GLN A 727 -9.60 1.86 -16.84
C GLN A 727 -8.58 0.92 -17.49
N ASP A 728 -8.97 0.10 -18.48
CA ASP A 728 -8.05 -0.76 -19.22
C ASP A 728 -7.13 0.04 -20.17
N GLU A 729 -7.62 1.14 -20.75
CA GLU A 729 -6.80 2.06 -21.56
C GLU A 729 -5.80 2.84 -20.68
N GLU A 730 -6.18 3.21 -19.48
CA GLU A 730 -5.28 3.85 -18.51
C GLU A 730 -4.15 2.90 -18.08
N ARG A 731 -4.45 1.64 -17.77
CA ARG A 731 -3.47 0.59 -17.46
C ARG A 731 -2.57 0.23 -18.65
N GLY A 732 -3.10 0.20 -19.86
CA GLY A 732 -2.34 -0.07 -21.08
C GLY A 732 -1.39 1.07 -21.49
N SER A 733 -1.56 2.28 -20.97
CA SER A 733 -0.66 3.42 -21.20
C SER A 733 0.55 3.46 -20.25
N GLU A 734 0.55 2.71 -19.16
CA GLU A 734 1.67 2.62 -18.20
C GLU A 734 2.74 1.59 -18.59
N GLU A 735 2.47 0.67 -19.52
CA GLU A 735 3.43 -0.37 -19.95
C GLU A 735 4.38 0.01 -21.10
N GLY A 736 4.52 1.29 -21.44
CA GLY A 736 5.42 1.77 -22.50
C GLY A 736 6.58 2.63 -22.00
N PRO A 737 7.83 2.46 -22.51
CA PRO A 737 8.97 3.15 -21.94
C PRO A 737 9.00 4.64 -22.28
N ASN A 738 8.97 5.46 -21.24
CA ASN A 738 9.42 6.86 -21.23
C ASN A 738 8.66 7.85 -22.14
N ARG A 739 7.52 8.37 -21.66
CA ARG A 739 7.11 9.75 -22.00
C ARG A 739 6.70 10.48 -20.74
N GLY A 740 7.32 11.66 -20.54
CA GLY A 740 7.17 12.49 -19.37
C GLY A 740 5.71 12.90 -19.12
N MET A 741 5.38 13.03 -17.84
CA MET A 741 4.16 13.67 -17.34
C MET A 741 3.99 15.04 -17.97
N GLY A 742 3.07 15.18 -18.88
CA GLY A 742 2.70 16.43 -19.53
C GLY A 742 1.88 16.18 -20.78
N ASP A 743 0.59 16.50 -20.70
CA ASP A 743 -0.35 16.54 -21.83
C ASP A 743 -0.95 15.21 -22.31
N LEU A 744 -1.69 14.51 -21.47
CA LEU A 744 -2.78 13.64 -21.91
C LEU A 744 -4.08 14.47 -22.02
N LYS A 745 -4.14 15.32 -23.06
CA LYS A 745 -5.42 15.80 -23.59
C LYS A 745 -5.96 14.72 -24.52
N VAL A 746 -6.90 13.92 -24.05
CA VAL A 746 -7.72 13.08 -24.95
C VAL A 746 -8.42 14.03 -25.90
N ASN A 747 -8.13 13.91 -27.20
CA ASN A 747 -8.68 14.79 -28.23
C ASN A 747 -10.17 14.47 -28.39
N LYS A 748 -11.03 15.49 -28.53
CA LYS A 748 -12.49 15.34 -28.75
C LYS A 748 -12.86 14.29 -29.82
N VAL A 749 -11.98 14.12 -30.80
CA VAL A 749 -12.13 13.17 -31.91
C VAL A 749 -11.95 11.73 -31.46
N ASP A 750 -11.13 11.48 -30.42
CA ASP A 750 -10.79 10.11 -29.98
C ASP A 750 -11.91 9.51 -29.10
N PHE A 751 -12.57 10.33 -28.27
CA PHE A 751 -13.69 9.85 -27.45
C PHE A 751 -14.94 9.56 -28.30
N GLN A 752 -15.25 10.36 -29.30
CA GLN A 752 -16.35 10.09 -30.22
C GLN A 752 -16.05 8.85 -31.09
N ALA A 753 -14.83 8.70 -31.56
CA ALA A 753 -14.39 7.49 -32.30
C ALA A 753 -14.39 6.23 -31.39
N PHE A 754 -14.24 6.41 -30.10
CA PHE A 754 -14.36 5.36 -29.10
C PHE A 754 -15.82 4.93 -28.90
N LEU A 755 -16.75 5.87 -28.76
CA LEU A 755 -18.18 5.62 -28.68
C LEU A 755 -18.72 4.96 -29.97
N ASP A 756 -18.30 5.42 -31.14
CA ASP A 756 -18.65 4.85 -32.45
C ASP A 756 -18.15 3.41 -32.65
N ARG A 757 -17.05 3.03 -32.02
CA ARG A 757 -16.55 1.63 -32.00
C ARG A 757 -17.42 0.70 -31.15
N ILE A 758 -18.02 1.21 -30.09
CA ILE A 758 -18.90 0.43 -29.19
C ILE A 758 -20.25 0.19 -29.87
N ASP A 759 -20.80 1.20 -30.53
CA ASP A 759 -22.10 1.09 -31.22
C ASP A 759 -22.05 0.20 -32.46
N ASN A 760 -20.88 0.00 -33.08
CA ASN A 760 -20.68 -0.93 -34.19
C ASN A 760 -20.36 -2.38 -33.76
N ASN A 761 -20.12 -2.66 -32.46
CA ASN A 761 -19.84 -4.00 -31.90
C ASN A 761 -21.03 -4.58 -31.09
N SER A 762 -22.16 -3.88 -31.01
CA SER A 762 -23.43 -4.35 -30.46
C SER A 762 -24.45 -4.58 -31.61
#